data_a86b02a6fe102cf239644b81254b0b2d
#
_entry.id   a86b02a6fe102cf239644b81254b0b2d
#
_cell.length_a   1.000
_cell.length_b   1.000
_cell.length_c   1.000
_cell.angle_alpha   90.00
_cell.angle_beta   90.00
_cell.angle_gamma   90.00
#
_symmetry.space_group_name_H-M   'P 1'
#
loop_
_entity.id
_entity.type
_entity.pdbx_description
1 polymer ?
#
loop_
_entity_poly.entity_id
_entity_poly.type
_entity_poly.pdbx_seq_one_letter_code
_entity_poly.pdbx_strand_id
1 'polypeptide(L)'
;MTLTRRMALFIASMLLLALGGALVIHTLAARDALQQQQDVRNRDAAAALALALSQQQGDAQALKAVATAQFDLGHYRRIRLVAGDGKTVFDLEQATPRPRRPEWFGQLLPMAAADGTALVTAGWRELGTLSVAAHTAWAQESLWSASVQSATLLAGLALLAAVLTAWMLRAWHRPLQATVLQAQALARGQFIEARLPKLPELQELTRSMNTTVRRLRESFAGQAEQVAYLQRQAQLDALTGLPLRQQFIEFMDRRLAHHDGMGLLMVRVTPLEQINDLHGRDAADNVLRQVGLVLARYARSEPDSFAGRLAGPDLALLLPMAGMAADVAPALLRALRDAVQPLAVAAQVCVAASDGVLATSADSALAVASPGLALAEAAGGLHVAQPDLAGSAMANLAAWQAQIGSALAEQRTRLGEYPVLDPQGQLIHLECPLRLQLDPDGAFQPAAKWLPLARRCGLSPQVDLAAIGLALQAIAGDMRPRAVNVELASLASPGFVDEVSQQLAAQPQAASRLWVEWVETSTRGDWHAAGEATQHWRRHGVHIGVEHAGGAPEQLARLRDLGLDYVKVDARHLRGAALDPRVRAYALSLSGLIRLLGLKALAEGVDSSEDLAMLWQLGFDGATGTALRSVQASMAGKPVTRASTSARPPETSTQPL
;
A
#
# COMPACT_ATOMS: atom_id res chain seq x y z
N MET A 1 23.33 11.24 5.35
CA MET A 1 23.26 12.39 4.42
C MET A 1 22.84 11.88 3.05
N THR A 2 21.84 12.52 2.44
CA THR A 2 21.39 12.15 1.08
C THR A 2 22.45 12.49 0.03
N LEU A 3 22.50 11.75 -1.07
CA LEU A 3 23.45 11.97 -2.18
C LEU A 3 23.41 13.43 -2.69
N THR A 4 22.23 14.02 -2.77
CA THR A 4 22.02 15.42 -3.18
C THR A 4 22.69 16.41 -2.23
N ARG A 5 22.66 16.17 -0.91
CA ARG A 5 23.38 17.01 0.06
C ARG A 5 24.89 16.87 -0.07
N ARG A 6 25.41 15.67 -0.35
CA ARG A 6 26.84 15.45 -0.59
C ARG A 6 27.31 16.17 -1.86
N MET A 7 26.55 16.08 -2.96
CA MET A 7 26.85 16.79 -4.20
C MET A 7 26.79 18.32 -4.02
N ALA A 8 25.78 18.84 -3.33
CA ALA A 8 25.68 20.27 -3.05
C ALA A 8 26.86 20.77 -2.23
N LEU A 9 27.29 20.05 -1.19
CA LEU A 9 28.45 20.38 -0.38
C LEU A 9 29.76 20.32 -1.20
N PHE A 10 29.92 19.32 -2.05
CA PHE A 10 31.08 19.19 -2.90
C PHE A 10 31.19 20.36 -3.90
N ILE A 11 30.10 20.70 -4.58
CA ILE A 11 30.06 21.84 -5.51
C ILE A 11 30.32 23.16 -4.77
N ALA A 12 29.69 23.36 -3.60
CA ALA A 12 29.90 24.55 -2.78
C ALA A 12 31.34 24.67 -2.30
N SER A 13 31.98 23.59 -1.85
CA SER A 13 33.38 23.60 -1.42
C SER A 13 34.34 23.91 -2.58
N MET A 14 34.10 23.30 -3.74
CA MET A 14 34.89 23.53 -4.94
C MET A 14 34.76 24.98 -5.44
N LEU A 15 33.55 25.54 -5.42
CA LEU A 15 33.28 26.93 -5.77
C LEU A 15 33.97 27.90 -4.80
N LEU A 16 33.90 27.62 -3.51
CA LEU A 16 34.49 28.41 -2.44
C LEU A 16 36.03 28.43 -2.57
N LEU A 17 36.61 27.30 -2.90
CA LEU A 17 38.05 27.14 -3.12
C LEU A 17 38.53 27.89 -4.39
N ALA A 18 37.77 27.78 -5.48
CA ALA A 18 38.07 28.43 -6.75
C ALA A 18 37.94 29.96 -6.63
N LEU A 19 36.85 30.49 -6.08
CA LEU A 19 36.60 31.91 -5.93
C LEU A 19 37.53 32.54 -4.88
N GLY A 20 37.77 31.82 -3.77
CA GLY A 20 38.73 32.23 -2.74
C GLY A 20 40.15 32.29 -3.28
N GLY A 21 40.56 31.28 -4.04
CA GLY A 21 41.85 31.27 -4.73
C GLY A 21 41.99 32.41 -5.74
N ALA A 22 40.97 32.66 -6.55
CA ALA A 22 40.94 33.78 -7.50
C ALA A 22 41.05 35.13 -6.80
N LEU A 23 40.35 35.33 -5.67
CA LEU A 23 40.44 36.56 -4.88
C LEU A 23 41.86 36.79 -4.35
N VAL A 24 42.47 35.74 -3.80
CA VAL A 24 43.86 35.82 -3.28
C VAL A 24 44.85 36.18 -4.40
N ILE A 25 44.80 35.48 -5.52
CA ILE A 25 45.66 35.72 -6.67
C ILE A 25 45.49 37.14 -7.20
N HIS A 26 44.22 37.58 -7.37
CA HIS A 26 43.92 38.93 -7.87
C HIS A 26 44.41 40.01 -6.91
N THR A 27 44.24 39.83 -5.61
CA THR A 27 44.68 40.78 -4.59
C THR A 27 46.20 40.87 -4.53
N LEU A 28 46.90 39.73 -4.61
CA LEU A 28 48.36 39.69 -4.66
C LEU A 28 48.92 40.36 -5.94
N ALA A 29 48.34 40.04 -7.09
CA ALA A 29 48.72 40.65 -8.36
C ALA A 29 48.49 42.18 -8.37
N ALA A 30 47.36 42.64 -7.84
CA ALA A 30 47.06 44.07 -7.69
C ALA A 30 48.08 44.78 -6.74
N ARG A 31 48.41 44.09 -5.63
CA ARG A 31 49.43 44.60 -4.70
C ARG A 31 50.79 44.79 -5.42
N ASP A 32 51.28 43.77 -6.12
CA ASP A 32 52.54 43.77 -6.79
C ASP A 32 52.61 44.86 -7.91
N ALA A 33 51.49 44.99 -8.67
CA ALA A 33 51.38 46.04 -9.70
C ALA A 33 51.44 47.47 -9.10
N LEU A 34 50.69 47.70 -7.99
CA LEU A 34 50.70 48.99 -7.29
C LEU A 34 52.05 49.27 -6.67
N GLN A 35 52.74 48.26 -6.15
CA GLN A 35 54.10 48.42 -5.59
C GLN A 35 55.12 48.79 -6.69
N GLN A 36 55.10 48.08 -7.82
CA GLN A 36 55.97 48.43 -8.98
C GLN A 36 55.69 49.85 -9.49
N GLN A 37 54.43 50.24 -9.58
CA GLN A 37 54.01 51.56 -9.98
C GLN A 37 54.58 52.65 -9.02
N GLN A 38 54.57 52.40 -7.72
CA GLN A 38 55.13 53.30 -6.72
C GLN A 38 56.65 53.37 -6.83
N ASP A 39 57.36 52.27 -7.05
CA ASP A 39 58.80 52.22 -7.22
C ASP A 39 59.21 53.00 -8.46
N VAL A 40 58.50 52.89 -9.57
CA VAL A 40 58.75 53.69 -10.78
C VAL A 40 58.55 55.20 -10.50
N ARG A 41 57.42 55.57 -9.88
CA ARG A 41 57.09 56.94 -9.50
C ARG A 41 58.13 57.54 -8.57
N ASN A 42 58.63 56.80 -7.58
CA ASN A 42 59.68 57.26 -6.67
C ASN A 42 60.98 57.52 -7.41
N ARG A 43 61.35 56.62 -8.37
CA ARG A 43 62.59 56.85 -9.20
C ARG A 43 62.46 58.06 -10.12
N ASP A 44 61.29 58.17 -10.80
CA ASP A 44 61.06 59.32 -11.70
C ASP A 44 61.05 60.65 -10.93
N ALA A 45 60.40 60.66 -9.77
CA ALA A 45 60.37 61.82 -8.89
C ALA A 45 61.80 62.19 -8.36
N ALA A 46 62.56 61.15 -7.97
CA ALA A 46 63.98 61.40 -7.55
C ALA A 46 64.80 61.94 -8.69
N ALA A 47 64.66 61.39 -9.91
CA ALA A 47 65.43 61.90 -11.09
C ALA A 47 65.02 63.33 -11.46
N ALA A 48 63.73 63.65 -11.50
CA ALA A 48 63.23 65.00 -11.80
C ALA A 48 63.65 66.00 -10.73
N LEU A 49 63.56 65.65 -9.45
CA LEU A 49 63.98 66.52 -8.37
C LEU A 49 65.53 66.70 -8.35
N ALA A 50 66.28 65.63 -8.60
CA ALA A 50 67.75 65.70 -8.70
C ALA A 50 68.17 66.61 -9.82
N LEU A 51 67.49 66.56 -10.97
CA LEU A 51 67.75 67.47 -12.07
C LEU A 51 67.52 68.95 -11.67
N ALA A 52 66.38 69.22 -11.00
CA ALA A 52 66.03 70.54 -10.52
C ALA A 52 67.06 71.08 -9.47
N LEU A 53 67.48 70.19 -8.57
CA LEU A 53 68.50 70.51 -7.56
C LEU A 53 69.85 70.71 -8.19
N SER A 54 70.23 70.03 -9.24
CA SER A 54 71.52 70.18 -9.95
C SER A 54 71.64 71.54 -10.60
N GLN A 55 70.59 72.23 -10.92
CA GLN A 55 70.59 73.58 -11.48
C GLN A 55 70.94 74.67 -10.43
N GLN A 56 70.89 74.37 -9.12
CA GLN A 56 71.12 75.33 -8.03
C GLN A 56 72.65 75.51 -7.65
N GLN A 57 73.55 74.99 -8.46
CA GLN A 57 75.02 75.19 -8.34
C GLN A 57 75.64 74.84 -6.97
N GLY A 58 74.95 74.03 -6.12
CA GLY A 58 75.48 73.54 -4.86
C GLY A 58 75.25 74.42 -3.63
N ASP A 59 74.49 75.53 -3.74
CA ASP A 59 74.06 76.32 -2.58
C ASP A 59 73.09 75.49 -1.70
N ALA A 60 73.51 75.16 -0.48
CA ALA A 60 72.77 74.33 0.45
C ALA A 60 71.44 74.95 0.86
N GLN A 61 71.31 76.29 0.91
CA GLN A 61 70.01 76.94 1.22
C GLN A 61 69.04 76.87 0.04
N ALA A 62 69.52 77.08 -1.17
CA ALA A 62 68.72 76.97 -2.38
C ALA A 62 68.28 75.53 -2.64
N LEU A 63 69.14 74.52 -2.43
CA LEU A 63 68.79 73.10 -2.51
C LEU A 63 67.69 72.72 -1.54
N LYS A 64 67.80 73.19 -0.28
CA LYS A 64 66.78 72.92 0.73
C LYS A 64 65.43 73.61 0.41
N ALA A 65 65.50 74.86 -0.11
CA ALA A 65 64.27 75.60 -0.46
C ALA A 65 63.53 74.94 -1.61
N VAL A 66 64.19 74.48 -2.68
CA VAL A 66 63.58 73.77 -3.78
C VAL A 66 62.98 72.41 -3.31
N ALA A 67 63.74 71.69 -2.49
CA ALA A 67 63.25 70.42 -1.92
C ALA A 67 62.04 70.63 -1.01
N THR A 68 62.07 71.70 -0.17
CA THR A 68 60.92 72.03 0.71
C THR A 68 59.69 72.42 -0.11
N ALA A 69 59.82 73.22 -1.16
CA ALA A 69 58.69 73.57 -2.03
C ALA A 69 58.03 72.35 -2.69
N GLN A 70 58.84 71.39 -3.11
CA GLN A 70 58.31 70.12 -3.64
C GLN A 70 57.72 69.23 -2.54
N PHE A 71 58.29 69.23 -1.33
CA PHE A 71 57.78 68.46 -0.18
C PHE A 71 56.44 69.01 0.34
N ASP A 72 56.30 70.34 0.37
CA ASP A 72 55.08 71.02 0.82
C ASP A 72 53.84 70.74 -0.08
N LEU A 73 54.05 70.23 -1.31
CA LEU A 73 52.97 69.72 -2.15
C LEU A 73 52.29 68.50 -1.56
N GLY A 74 52.86 67.90 -0.51
CA GLY A 74 52.21 66.79 0.27
C GLY A 74 52.27 65.43 -0.39
N HIS A 75 53.03 65.26 -1.49
CA HIS A 75 53.09 63.99 -2.21
C HIS A 75 54.14 63.00 -1.67
N TYR A 76 55.12 63.53 -0.91
CA TYR A 76 56.25 62.75 -0.46
C TYR A 76 56.25 62.56 1.05
N ARG A 77 56.54 61.32 1.48
CA ARG A 77 56.77 60.98 2.87
C ARG A 77 58.10 61.48 3.37
N ARG A 78 59.12 61.34 2.49
CA ARG A 78 60.51 61.73 2.82
C ARG A 78 61.23 62.16 1.59
N ILE A 79 61.97 63.25 1.72
CA ILE A 79 63.01 63.71 0.73
C ILE A 79 64.29 63.92 1.51
N ARG A 80 65.36 63.15 1.17
CA ARG A 80 66.59 63.17 1.87
C ARG A 80 67.73 63.28 0.86
N LEU A 81 68.65 64.23 1.12
CA LEU A 81 69.88 64.36 0.37
C LEU A 81 71.09 64.04 1.28
N VAL A 82 71.88 63.07 0.85
CA VAL A 82 73.12 62.65 1.53
C VAL A 82 74.32 63.01 0.64
N ALA A 83 75.25 63.79 1.16
CA ALA A 83 76.48 64.17 0.46
C ALA A 83 77.41 62.95 0.29
N GLY A 84 78.37 63.01 -0.63
CA GLY A 84 79.34 61.94 -0.89
C GLY A 84 80.24 61.58 0.31
N ASP A 85 80.29 62.43 1.34
CA ASP A 85 80.97 62.18 2.61
C ASP A 85 80.09 61.48 3.65
N GLY A 86 78.89 61.14 3.29
CA GLY A 86 77.89 60.46 4.17
C GLY A 86 77.10 61.42 5.08
N LYS A 87 77.35 62.73 5.06
CA LYS A 87 76.60 63.70 5.85
C LYS A 87 75.29 64.02 5.19
N THR A 88 74.19 64.05 6.01
CA THR A 88 72.85 64.47 5.56
C THR A 88 72.86 66.00 5.35
N VAL A 89 72.60 66.42 4.12
CA VAL A 89 72.44 67.83 3.78
C VAL A 89 71.09 68.37 4.25
N PHE A 90 70.03 67.61 3.98
CA PHE A 90 68.69 67.82 4.53
C PHE A 90 67.96 66.53 4.56
N ASP A 91 66.98 66.43 5.52
CA ASP A 91 66.06 65.34 5.65
C ASP A 91 64.66 65.92 5.97
N LEU A 92 63.73 65.82 5.03
CA LEU A 92 62.37 66.30 5.15
C LEU A 92 61.53 65.09 5.28
N GLU A 93 60.85 64.92 6.45
CA GLU A 93 60.00 63.77 6.72
C GLU A 93 58.63 64.25 7.27
N GLN A 94 57.55 63.68 6.76
CA GLN A 94 56.22 63.96 7.21
C GLN A 94 55.57 62.67 7.66
N ALA A 95 54.72 62.72 8.71
CA ALA A 95 53.96 61.59 9.17
C ALA A 95 53.04 61.11 8.06
N THR A 96 53.04 59.79 7.82
CA THR A 96 52.16 59.18 6.81
C THR A 96 50.71 59.38 7.20
N PRO A 97 49.88 59.96 6.34
CA PRO A 97 48.43 60.03 6.58
C PRO A 97 47.90 58.62 6.88
N ARG A 98 46.93 58.49 7.85
CA ARG A 98 46.31 57.23 8.13
C ARG A 98 45.47 56.83 6.92
N PRO A 99 45.75 55.69 6.26
CA PRO A 99 44.96 55.23 5.12
C PRO A 99 43.56 54.81 5.55
N ARG A 100 42.55 55.11 4.72
CA ARG A 100 41.14 54.70 4.93
C ARG A 100 40.97 53.20 4.61
N ARG A 101 41.59 52.35 5.44
CA ARG A 101 41.49 50.89 5.35
C ARG A 101 41.53 50.27 6.74
N PRO A 102 40.98 49.03 6.93
CA PRO A 102 41.11 48.29 8.19
C PRO A 102 42.61 47.99 8.49
N GLU A 103 42.97 48.05 9.77
CA GLU A 103 44.36 47.83 10.19
C GLU A 103 44.86 46.40 9.87
N TRP A 104 43.99 45.40 10.06
CA TRP A 104 44.32 44.01 9.75
C TRP A 104 44.69 43.77 8.29
N PHE A 105 44.10 44.53 7.35
CA PHE A 105 44.38 44.40 5.92
C PHE A 105 45.81 44.85 5.60
N GLY A 106 46.26 45.92 6.26
CA GLY A 106 47.62 46.40 6.06
C GLY A 106 48.68 45.55 6.76
N GLN A 107 48.31 44.84 7.83
CA GLN A 107 49.19 43.84 8.46
C GLN A 107 49.34 42.61 7.59
N LEU A 108 48.25 42.16 6.95
CA LEU A 108 48.22 40.98 6.09
C LEU A 108 48.93 41.23 4.75
N LEU A 109 48.81 42.47 4.19
CA LEU A 109 49.36 42.86 2.89
C LEU A 109 50.18 44.12 3.04
N PRO A 110 51.38 44.06 3.66
CA PRO A 110 52.23 45.19 3.81
C PRO A 110 52.75 45.68 2.43
N MET A 111 52.75 46.99 2.20
CA MET A 111 53.33 47.64 1.02
C MET A 111 54.55 48.41 1.42
N ALA A 112 55.72 48.02 0.93
CA ALA A 112 56.96 48.69 1.09
C ALA A 112 57.45 49.10 -0.30
N ALA A 113 57.30 50.39 -0.63
CA ALA A 113 57.88 50.93 -1.85
C ALA A 113 59.35 51.28 -1.62
N ALA A 114 60.18 50.94 -2.57
CA ALA A 114 61.60 51.32 -2.54
C ALA A 114 61.71 52.81 -2.71
N ASP A 115 62.65 53.41 -1.96
CA ASP A 115 62.98 54.79 -2.14
C ASP A 115 63.61 55.00 -3.55
N GLY A 116 63.12 55.98 -4.28
CA GLY A 116 63.72 56.39 -5.53
C GLY A 116 65.02 57.12 -5.24
N THR A 117 66.10 56.73 -5.87
CA THR A 117 67.39 57.33 -5.66
C THR A 117 67.90 57.96 -6.96
N ALA A 118 68.54 59.18 -6.89
CA ALA A 118 69.15 59.82 -8.00
C ALA A 118 70.39 60.66 -7.51
N LEU A 119 71.38 60.80 -8.39
CA LEU A 119 72.56 61.60 -8.09
C LEU A 119 72.28 63.07 -8.39
N VAL A 120 72.67 63.96 -7.47
CA VAL A 120 72.60 65.39 -7.64
C VAL A 120 74.03 65.90 -7.92
N THR A 121 74.21 66.61 -9.04
CA THR A 121 75.49 67.08 -9.48
C THR A 121 75.51 68.60 -9.68
N ALA A 122 76.61 69.28 -9.43
CA ALA A 122 76.83 70.68 -9.80
C ALA A 122 78.00 70.74 -10.82
N GLY A 123 77.63 70.75 -12.10
CA GLY A 123 78.57 70.56 -13.16
C GLY A 123 79.27 69.20 -13.07
N TRP A 124 80.60 69.19 -12.84
CA TRP A 124 81.38 67.95 -12.73
C TRP A 124 81.52 67.40 -11.30
N ARG A 125 80.92 68.07 -10.33
CA ARG A 125 81.04 67.68 -8.92
C ARG A 125 79.80 67.02 -8.45
N GLU A 126 79.88 65.79 -7.91
CA GLU A 126 78.84 65.14 -7.21
C GLU A 126 78.51 65.84 -5.89
N LEU A 127 77.25 66.28 -5.70
CA LEU A 127 76.75 66.89 -4.47
C LEU A 127 76.24 65.84 -3.49
N GLY A 128 75.76 64.73 -3.97
CA GLY A 128 75.26 63.66 -3.13
C GLY A 128 74.12 62.82 -3.79
N THR A 129 73.66 61.88 -3.04
CA THR A 129 72.50 61.01 -3.46
C THR A 129 71.20 61.50 -2.82
N LEU A 130 70.24 61.83 -3.66
CA LEU A 130 68.87 62.15 -3.29
C LEU A 130 68.07 60.89 -3.16
N SER A 131 67.38 60.71 -2.05
CA SER A 131 66.35 59.68 -1.90
C SER A 131 64.97 60.32 -1.72
N VAL A 132 63.98 59.80 -2.45
CA VAL A 132 62.60 60.27 -2.45
C VAL A 132 61.68 59.11 -2.19
N ALA A 133 60.84 59.23 -1.16
CA ALA A 133 59.81 58.26 -0.83
C ALA A 133 58.44 58.94 -0.85
N ALA A 134 57.51 58.43 -1.67
CA ALA A 134 56.13 58.89 -1.67
C ALA A 134 55.31 58.24 -0.58
N HIS A 135 54.13 58.83 -0.24
CA HIS A 135 53.22 58.25 0.67
C HIS A 135 52.54 56.98 0.06
N THR A 136 52.63 55.87 0.77
CA THR A 136 51.98 54.59 0.36
C THR A 136 50.48 54.54 0.69
N ALA A 137 49.93 55.53 1.40
CA ALA A 137 48.54 55.55 1.87
C ALA A 137 47.54 55.40 0.71
N TRP A 138 47.71 56.15 -0.38
CA TRP A 138 46.88 56.08 -1.56
C TRP A 138 46.88 54.67 -2.22
N ALA A 139 48.07 54.11 -2.37
CA ALA A 139 48.20 52.76 -2.95
C ALA A 139 47.53 51.69 -2.08
N GLN A 140 47.64 51.84 -0.77
CA GLN A 140 46.96 50.94 0.18
C GLN A 140 45.41 51.09 0.16
N GLU A 141 44.93 52.34 0.02
CA GLU A 141 43.46 52.57 -0.16
C GLU A 141 42.99 52.04 -1.51
N SER A 142 43.75 52.24 -2.58
CA SER A 142 43.41 51.69 -3.89
C SER A 142 43.40 50.16 -3.89
N LEU A 143 44.37 49.52 -3.21
CA LEU A 143 44.38 48.07 -3.05
C LEU A 143 43.17 47.57 -2.25
N TRP A 144 42.81 48.26 -1.17
CA TRP A 144 41.64 47.93 -0.39
C TRP A 144 40.34 48.02 -1.21
N SER A 145 40.14 49.16 -1.92
CA SER A 145 38.93 49.35 -2.73
C SER A 145 38.83 48.33 -3.85
N ALA A 146 39.95 48.03 -4.55
CA ALA A 146 39.99 46.98 -5.58
C ALA A 146 39.69 45.59 -5.01
N SER A 147 40.23 45.29 -3.81
CA SER A 147 39.98 44.02 -3.12
C SER A 147 38.52 43.87 -2.72
N VAL A 148 37.89 44.93 -2.19
CA VAL A 148 36.46 44.94 -1.82
C VAL A 148 35.56 44.79 -3.06
N GLN A 149 35.88 45.53 -4.16
CA GLN A 149 35.12 45.40 -5.41
C GLN A 149 35.21 43.98 -5.98
N SER A 150 36.41 43.40 -5.98
CA SER A 150 36.61 42.03 -6.43
C SER A 150 35.86 41.02 -5.54
N ALA A 151 35.93 41.19 -4.22
CA ALA A 151 35.23 40.33 -3.27
C ALA A 151 33.70 40.40 -3.43
N THR A 152 33.13 41.61 -3.62
CA THR A 152 31.69 41.77 -3.84
C THR A 152 31.23 41.17 -5.16
N LEU A 153 31.99 41.32 -6.24
CA LEU A 153 31.70 40.70 -7.53
C LEU A 153 31.73 39.16 -7.42
N LEU A 154 32.79 38.62 -6.81
CA LEU A 154 32.93 37.16 -6.63
C LEU A 154 31.86 36.60 -5.70
N ALA A 155 31.46 37.33 -4.64
CA ALA A 155 30.34 36.94 -3.77
C ALA A 155 29.01 36.93 -4.52
N GLY A 156 28.76 37.90 -5.40
CA GLY A 156 27.58 37.92 -6.27
C GLY A 156 27.54 36.72 -7.23
N LEU A 157 28.69 36.39 -7.85
CA LEU A 157 28.82 35.19 -8.69
C LEU A 157 28.64 33.90 -7.90
N ALA A 158 29.16 33.82 -6.68
CA ALA A 158 28.97 32.67 -5.78
C ALA A 158 27.50 32.46 -5.43
N LEU A 159 26.79 33.55 -5.10
CA LEU A 159 25.38 33.52 -4.80
C LEU A 159 24.55 33.05 -6.02
N LEU A 160 24.84 33.63 -7.20
CA LEU A 160 24.17 33.20 -8.44
C LEU A 160 24.40 31.71 -8.73
N ALA A 161 25.64 31.24 -8.63
CA ALA A 161 25.98 29.84 -8.83
C ALA A 161 25.31 28.92 -7.79
N ALA A 162 25.20 29.34 -6.53
CA ALA A 162 24.50 28.61 -5.48
C ALA A 162 23.00 28.50 -5.77
N VAL A 163 22.36 29.58 -6.22
CA VAL A 163 20.95 29.60 -6.62
C VAL A 163 20.69 28.68 -7.81
N LEU A 164 21.52 28.77 -8.86
CA LEU A 164 21.41 27.91 -10.04
C LEU A 164 21.63 26.44 -9.69
N THR A 165 22.62 26.13 -8.85
CA THR A 165 22.86 24.75 -8.38
C THR A 165 21.67 24.23 -7.57
N ALA A 166 21.12 25.01 -6.67
CA ALA A 166 19.94 24.63 -5.87
C ALA A 166 18.70 24.40 -6.76
N TRP A 167 18.49 25.26 -7.76
CA TRP A 167 17.41 25.12 -8.74
C TRP A 167 17.58 23.83 -9.57
N MET A 168 18.76 23.59 -10.09
CA MET A 168 19.08 22.41 -10.90
C MET A 168 18.94 21.10 -10.10
N LEU A 169 19.42 21.06 -8.85
CA LEU A 169 19.26 19.90 -7.98
C LEU A 169 17.79 19.60 -7.66
N ARG A 170 16.96 20.66 -7.44
CA ARG A 170 15.51 20.49 -7.24
C ARG A 170 14.81 19.99 -8.51
N ALA A 171 15.21 20.49 -9.67
CA ALA A 171 14.64 20.08 -10.95
C ALA A 171 14.88 18.59 -11.26
N TRP A 172 16.02 18.03 -10.82
CA TRP A 172 16.35 16.63 -11.03
C TRP A 172 15.80 15.71 -9.93
N HIS A 173 15.80 16.18 -8.68
CA HIS A 173 15.42 15.35 -7.54
C HIS A 173 13.93 14.96 -7.56
N ARG A 174 13.04 15.89 -7.91
CA ARG A 174 11.59 15.64 -7.93
C ARG A 174 11.18 14.51 -8.89
N PRO A 175 11.60 14.50 -10.17
CA PRO A 175 11.25 13.42 -11.08
C PRO A 175 11.85 12.06 -10.68
N LEU A 176 13.08 12.03 -10.18
CA LEU A 176 13.71 10.80 -9.70
C LEU A 176 12.96 10.20 -8.51
N GLN A 177 12.54 11.04 -7.56
CA GLN A 177 11.70 10.57 -6.45
C GLN A 177 10.35 10.01 -6.94
N ALA A 178 9.72 10.65 -7.92
CA ALA A 178 8.47 10.14 -8.49
C ALA A 178 8.66 8.74 -9.11
N THR A 179 9.77 8.50 -9.82
CA THR A 179 10.08 7.19 -10.39
C THR A 179 10.38 6.14 -9.31
N VAL A 180 11.08 6.52 -8.23
CA VAL A 180 11.32 5.62 -7.08
C VAL A 180 9.99 5.26 -6.39
N LEU A 181 9.12 6.24 -6.15
CA LEU A 181 7.80 6.00 -5.57
C LEU A 181 6.94 5.12 -6.48
N GLN A 182 7.00 5.32 -7.81
CA GLN A 182 6.34 4.48 -8.78
C GLN A 182 6.87 3.03 -8.72
N ALA A 183 8.19 2.83 -8.64
CA ALA A 183 8.79 1.50 -8.51
C ALA A 183 8.39 0.82 -7.18
N GLN A 184 8.34 1.57 -6.09
CA GLN A 184 7.86 1.07 -4.79
C GLN A 184 6.36 0.75 -4.81
N ALA A 185 5.55 1.58 -5.48
CA ALA A 185 4.13 1.31 -5.68
C ALA A 185 3.92 0.04 -6.52
N LEU A 186 4.72 -0.14 -7.59
CA LEU A 186 4.69 -1.34 -8.41
C LEU A 186 5.06 -2.60 -7.62
N ALA A 187 6.07 -2.53 -6.75
CA ALA A 187 6.45 -3.63 -5.86
C ALA A 187 5.34 -4.00 -4.85
N ARG A 188 4.41 -3.08 -4.59
CA ARG A 188 3.21 -3.30 -3.76
C ARG A 188 1.97 -3.65 -4.59
N GLY A 189 2.12 -4.00 -5.85
CA GLY A 189 1.02 -4.31 -6.75
C GLY A 189 0.22 -3.11 -7.26
N GLN A 190 0.64 -1.88 -6.99
CA GLN A 190 -0.05 -0.66 -7.42
C GLN A 190 0.47 -0.18 -8.78
N PHE A 191 -0.39 -0.15 -9.79
CA PHE A 191 -0.03 0.23 -11.16
C PHE A 191 -0.24 1.73 -11.40
N ILE A 192 0.62 2.56 -10.80
CA ILE A 192 0.55 4.01 -10.90
C ILE A 192 1.44 4.49 -12.04
N GLU A 193 0.90 5.31 -12.95
CA GLU A 193 1.69 5.98 -14.00
C GLU A 193 2.17 7.34 -13.50
N ALA A 194 3.48 7.59 -13.64
CA ALA A 194 4.08 8.87 -13.28
C ALA A 194 3.91 9.89 -14.42
N ARG A 195 3.76 11.17 -14.07
CA ARG A 195 3.73 12.26 -15.05
C ARG A 195 5.10 12.43 -15.70
N LEU A 196 5.12 12.66 -17.01
CA LEU A 196 6.35 12.87 -17.75
C LEU A 196 7.05 14.16 -17.26
N PRO A 197 8.32 14.08 -16.87
CA PRO A 197 9.12 15.24 -16.49
C PRO A 197 9.41 16.12 -17.70
N LYS A 198 9.82 17.38 -17.45
CA LYS A 198 10.20 18.31 -18.53
C LYS A 198 11.59 18.04 -19.10
N LEU A 199 12.43 17.30 -18.39
CA LEU A 199 13.80 16.97 -18.78
C LEU A 199 13.81 15.76 -19.74
N PRO A 200 14.35 15.88 -20.96
CA PRO A 200 14.32 14.82 -21.98
C PRO A 200 14.92 13.49 -21.50
N GLU A 201 16.05 13.53 -20.80
CA GLU A 201 16.78 12.35 -20.31
C GLU A 201 15.95 11.55 -19.30
N LEU A 202 15.15 12.24 -18.49
CA LEU A 202 14.25 11.61 -17.51
C LEU A 202 12.91 11.19 -18.12
N GLN A 203 12.51 11.78 -19.27
CA GLN A 203 11.29 11.37 -19.98
C GLN A 203 11.39 9.94 -20.49
N GLU A 204 12.52 9.53 -21.02
CA GLU A 204 12.72 8.18 -21.57
C GLU A 204 12.61 7.14 -20.45
N LEU A 205 13.24 7.38 -19.30
CA LEU A 205 13.13 6.54 -18.12
C LEU A 205 11.67 6.44 -17.65
N THR A 206 10.97 7.58 -17.53
CA THR A 206 9.57 7.62 -17.09
C THR A 206 8.64 6.93 -18.10
N ARG A 207 8.86 7.09 -19.41
CA ARG A 207 8.09 6.39 -20.45
C ARG A 207 8.30 4.88 -20.38
N SER A 208 9.53 4.44 -20.22
CA SER A 208 9.87 3.01 -20.08
C SER A 208 9.17 2.41 -18.86
N MET A 209 9.24 3.09 -17.71
CA MET A 209 8.54 2.67 -16.49
C MET A 209 7.01 2.64 -16.68
N ASN A 210 6.41 3.69 -17.26
CA ASN A 210 4.97 3.73 -17.54
C ASN A 210 4.56 2.60 -18.50
N THR A 211 5.38 2.30 -19.50
CA THR A 211 5.13 1.18 -20.42
C THR A 211 5.17 -0.17 -19.69
N THR A 212 6.12 -0.35 -18.79
CA THR A 212 6.22 -1.56 -17.95
C THR A 212 5.00 -1.70 -17.05
N VAL A 213 4.59 -0.61 -16.37
CA VAL A 213 3.38 -0.58 -15.53
C VAL A 213 2.14 -0.94 -16.34
N ARG A 214 2.00 -0.39 -17.55
CA ARG A 214 0.86 -0.67 -18.44
C ARG A 214 0.81 -2.13 -18.87
N ARG A 215 1.94 -2.69 -19.32
CA ARG A 215 2.04 -4.10 -19.70
C ARG A 215 1.71 -5.04 -18.54
N LEU A 216 2.18 -4.73 -17.33
CA LEU A 216 1.85 -5.52 -16.14
C LEU A 216 0.37 -5.43 -15.80
N ARG A 217 -0.25 -4.24 -15.91
CA ARG A 217 -1.69 -4.06 -15.73
C ARG A 217 -2.51 -4.88 -16.74
N GLU A 218 -2.13 -4.85 -18.01
CA GLU A 218 -2.78 -5.63 -19.08
C GLU A 218 -2.61 -7.13 -18.84
N SER A 219 -1.41 -7.57 -18.48
CA SER A 219 -1.15 -8.98 -18.13
C SER A 219 -1.98 -9.43 -16.92
N PHE A 220 -2.10 -8.58 -15.90
CA PHE A 220 -2.93 -8.86 -14.74
C PHE A 220 -4.41 -8.99 -15.11
N ALA A 221 -4.94 -8.06 -15.91
CA ALA A 221 -6.31 -8.11 -16.38
C ALA A 221 -6.60 -9.41 -17.17
N GLY A 222 -5.68 -9.79 -18.06
CA GLY A 222 -5.81 -11.06 -18.81
C GLY A 222 -5.76 -12.29 -17.91
N GLN A 223 -4.91 -12.31 -16.87
CA GLN A 223 -4.88 -13.42 -15.91
C GLN A 223 -6.15 -13.47 -15.05
N ALA A 224 -6.68 -12.33 -14.61
CA ALA A 224 -7.94 -12.27 -13.87
C ALA A 224 -9.11 -12.82 -14.69
N GLU A 225 -9.16 -12.49 -15.99
CA GLU A 225 -10.17 -13.00 -16.92
C GLU A 225 -10.03 -14.53 -17.13
N GLN A 226 -8.79 -15.03 -17.22
CA GLN A 226 -8.53 -16.46 -17.30
C GLN A 226 -8.94 -17.19 -16.01
N VAL A 227 -8.66 -16.63 -14.83
CA VAL A 227 -9.10 -17.18 -13.55
C VAL A 227 -10.63 -17.25 -13.49
N ALA A 228 -11.33 -16.18 -13.88
CA ALA A 228 -12.79 -16.13 -13.93
C ALA A 228 -13.38 -17.15 -14.94
N TYR A 229 -12.70 -17.38 -16.06
CA TYR A 229 -13.07 -18.43 -17.01
C TYR A 229 -12.93 -19.85 -16.41
N LEU A 230 -11.79 -20.14 -15.78
CA LEU A 230 -11.53 -21.44 -15.13
C LEU A 230 -12.51 -21.69 -13.98
N GLN A 231 -12.81 -20.65 -13.18
CA GLN A 231 -13.81 -20.72 -12.12
C GLN A 231 -15.17 -21.12 -12.67
N ARG A 232 -15.64 -20.44 -13.72
CA ARG A 232 -16.92 -20.79 -14.37
C ARG A 232 -16.95 -22.23 -14.85
N GLN A 233 -15.85 -22.74 -15.40
CA GLN A 233 -15.75 -24.15 -15.79
C GLN A 233 -15.79 -25.12 -14.60
N ALA A 234 -15.20 -24.75 -13.46
CA ALA A 234 -15.20 -25.56 -12.24
C ALA A 234 -16.54 -25.51 -11.49
N GLN A 235 -17.38 -24.51 -11.73
CA GLN A 235 -18.64 -24.27 -11.01
C GLN A 235 -19.89 -24.78 -11.72
N LEU A 236 -19.79 -25.20 -12.96
CA LEU A 236 -20.91 -25.71 -13.73
C LEU A 236 -20.89 -27.24 -13.83
N ASP A 237 -22.05 -27.84 -13.69
CA ASP A 237 -22.24 -29.26 -13.96
C ASP A 237 -22.06 -29.55 -15.46
N ALA A 238 -21.11 -30.43 -15.78
CA ALA A 238 -20.72 -30.71 -17.16
C ALA A 238 -21.86 -31.31 -18.01
N LEU A 239 -22.87 -31.93 -17.38
CA LEU A 239 -23.96 -32.55 -18.07
C LEU A 239 -25.11 -31.59 -18.37
N THR A 240 -25.55 -30.85 -17.34
CA THR A 240 -26.75 -29.98 -17.41
C THR A 240 -26.42 -28.53 -17.74
N GLY A 241 -25.14 -28.13 -17.58
CA GLY A 241 -24.72 -26.74 -17.70
C GLY A 241 -25.23 -25.82 -16.60
N LEU A 242 -25.91 -26.38 -15.61
CA LEU A 242 -26.38 -25.64 -14.44
C LEU A 242 -25.25 -25.48 -13.40
N PRO A 243 -25.28 -24.44 -12.56
CA PRO A 243 -24.47 -24.35 -11.36
C PRO A 243 -24.54 -25.61 -10.50
N LEU A 244 -23.39 -26.00 -9.95
CA LEU A 244 -23.32 -27.13 -9.00
C LEU A 244 -24.02 -26.77 -7.68
N ARG A 245 -24.34 -27.80 -6.86
CA ARG A 245 -24.98 -27.68 -5.53
C ARG A 245 -24.34 -26.56 -4.69
N GLN A 246 -23.03 -26.46 -4.71
CA GLN A 246 -22.30 -25.50 -3.91
C GLN A 246 -22.65 -24.05 -4.30
N GLN A 247 -22.68 -23.72 -5.58
CA GLN A 247 -23.04 -22.39 -6.06
C GLN A 247 -24.52 -22.07 -5.78
N PHE A 248 -25.37 -23.09 -5.84
CA PHE A 248 -26.77 -22.94 -5.49
C PHE A 248 -26.96 -22.60 -4.00
N ILE A 249 -26.23 -23.29 -3.12
CA ILE A 249 -26.21 -23.03 -1.67
C ILE A 249 -25.67 -21.62 -1.40
N GLU A 250 -24.55 -21.23 -2.01
CA GLU A 250 -23.97 -19.90 -1.84
C GLU A 250 -24.92 -18.78 -2.29
N PHE A 251 -25.61 -18.97 -3.41
CA PHE A 251 -26.59 -18.01 -3.88
C PHE A 251 -27.77 -17.91 -2.92
N MET A 252 -28.28 -19.05 -2.45
CA MET A 252 -29.37 -19.12 -1.51
C MET A 252 -29.02 -18.53 -0.14
N ASP A 253 -27.83 -18.81 0.42
CA ASP A 253 -27.34 -18.22 1.68
C ASP A 253 -27.24 -16.70 1.58
N ARG A 254 -26.71 -16.16 0.46
CA ARG A 254 -26.67 -14.73 0.21
C ARG A 254 -28.06 -14.10 0.20
N ARG A 255 -29.04 -14.77 -0.41
CA ARG A 255 -30.43 -14.29 -0.45
C ARG A 255 -31.08 -14.35 0.93
N LEU A 256 -30.87 -15.45 1.68
CA LEU A 256 -31.35 -15.58 3.05
C LEU A 256 -30.80 -14.49 3.98
N ALA A 257 -29.55 -14.07 3.78
CA ALA A 257 -28.95 -12.98 4.54
C ALA A 257 -29.61 -11.61 4.26
N HIS A 258 -30.24 -11.40 3.09
CA HIS A 258 -30.88 -10.14 2.71
C HIS A 258 -32.38 -10.05 3.00
N HIS A 259 -32.99 -11.08 3.59
CA HIS A 259 -34.38 -11.09 4.11
C HIS A 259 -35.49 -11.04 3.09
N ASP A 260 -35.21 -11.20 1.83
CA ASP A 260 -36.27 -11.32 0.84
C ASP A 260 -36.82 -12.74 0.94
N GLY A 261 -38.06 -12.89 1.40
CA GLY A 261 -38.73 -14.17 1.34
C GLY A 261 -38.63 -14.71 -0.08
N MET A 262 -38.20 -15.96 -0.25
CA MET A 262 -37.96 -16.57 -1.56
C MET A 262 -38.86 -17.79 -1.78
N GLY A 263 -39.08 -18.10 -3.06
CA GLY A 263 -39.71 -19.36 -3.47
C GLY A 263 -38.62 -20.38 -3.85
N LEU A 264 -38.74 -21.62 -3.35
CA LEU A 264 -37.86 -22.73 -3.69
C LEU A 264 -38.64 -23.83 -4.40
N LEU A 265 -38.18 -24.18 -5.61
CA LEU A 265 -38.69 -25.31 -6.38
C LEU A 265 -37.60 -26.39 -6.43
N MET A 266 -37.90 -27.58 -5.91
CA MET A 266 -37.06 -28.75 -6.06
C MET A 266 -37.62 -29.65 -7.16
N VAL A 267 -36.73 -30.16 -8.02
CA VAL A 267 -37.09 -30.98 -9.18
C VAL A 267 -36.34 -32.30 -9.11
N ARG A 268 -37.03 -33.41 -9.26
CA ARG A 268 -36.44 -34.75 -9.32
C ARG A 268 -36.86 -35.50 -10.58
N VAL A 269 -35.90 -36.18 -11.19
CA VAL A 269 -36.13 -37.08 -12.32
C VAL A 269 -36.11 -38.52 -11.83
N THR A 270 -37.24 -39.26 -12.03
CA THR A 270 -37.37 -40.65 -11.57
C THR A 270 -37.95 -41.53 -12.70
N PRO A 271 -37.70 -42.82 -12.71
CA PRO A 271 -36.64 -43.55 -12.01
C PRO A 271 -35.34 -43.54 -12.86
N LEU A 272 -34.40 -42.65 -12.53
CA LEU A 272 -33.17 -42.41 -13.34
C LEU A 272 -32.31 -43.68 -13.49
N GLU A 273 -32.23 -44.51 -12.44
CA GLU A 273 -31.46 -45.77 -12.47
C GLU A 273 -32.07 -46.76 -13.47
N GLN A 274 -33.40 -46.93 -13.48
CA GLN A 274 -34.05 -47.82 -14.44
C GLN A 274 -33.92 -47.35 -15.87
N ILE A 275 -33.93 -46.03 -16.11
CA ILE A 275 -33.69 -45.46 -17.45
C ILE A 275 -32.25 -45.79 -17.88
N ASN A 276 -31.30 -45.68 -16.97
CA ASN A 276 -29.90 -46.03 -17.23
C ASN A 276 -29.72 -47.52 -17.57
N ASP A 277 -30.41 -48.40 -16.84
CA ASP A 277 -30.34 -49.84 -17.03
C ASP A 277 -31.04 -50.31 -18.32
N LEU A 278 -32.19 -49.69 -18.66
CA LEU A 278 -32.98 -50.10 -19.82
C LEU A 278 -32.53 -49.43 -21.13
N HIS A 279 -32.12 -48.17 -21.08
CA HIS A 279 -31.84 -47.36 -22.29
C HIS A 279 -30.41 -46.85 -22.37
N GLY A 280 -29.60 -47.20 -21.35
CA GLY A 280 -28.19 -46.77 -21.29
C GLY A 280 -28.02 -45.38 -20.70
N ARG A 281 -26.74 -45.09 -20.33
CA ARG A 281 -26.33 -43.84 -19.64
C ARG A 281 -26.62 -42.59 -20.48
N ASP A 282 -26.43 -42.68 -21.80
CA ASP A 282 -26.69 -41.55 -22.70
C ASP A 282 -28.14 -41.07 -22.69
N ALA A 283 -29.08 -42.03 -22.55
CA ALA A 283 -30.52 -41.72 -22.46
C ALA A 283 -30.84 -40.98 -21.14
N ALA A 284 -30.34 -41.51 -20.02
CA ALA A 284 -30.48 -40.87 -18.70
C ALA A 284 -29.85 -39.48 -18.66
N ASP A 285 -28.63 -39.34 -19.24
CA ASP A 285 -27.93 -38.09 -19.35
C ASP A 285 -28.69 -37.07 -20.22
N ASN A 286 -29.31 -37.51 -21.29
CA ASN A 286 -30.15 -36.66 -22.15
C ASN A 286 -31.38 -36.12 -21.43
N VAL A 287 -32.06 -36.94 -20.62
CA VAL A 287 -33.17 -36.49 -19.78
C VAL A 287 -32.72 -35.36 -18.83
N LEU A 288 -31.62 -35.56 -18.09
CA LEU A 288 -31.10 -34.55 -17.19
C LEU A 288 -30.69 -33.29 -17.92
N ARG A 289 -30.13 -33.40 -19.13
CA ARG A 289 -29.75 -32.24 -19.95
C ARG A 289 -30.98 -31.42 -20.37
N GLN A 290 -32.09 -32.09 -20.81
CA GLN A 290 -33.33 -31.39 -21.16
C GLN A 290 -33.97 -30.70 -19.97
N VAL A 291 -34.02 -31.36 -18.81
CA VAL A 291 -34.49 -30.76 -17.56
C VAL A 291 -33.65 -29.55 -17.17
N GLY A 292 -32.30 -29.66 -17.27
CA GLY A 292 -31.36 -28.56 -17.03
C GLY A 292 -31.60 -27.35 -17.95
N LEU A 293 -31.85 -27.58 -19.25
CA LEU A 293 -32.18 -26.53 -20.21
C LEU A 293 -33.47 -25.77 -19.87
N VAL A 294 -34.51 -26.49 -19.40
CA VAL A 294 -35.77 -25.86 -18.97
C VAL A 294 -35.51 -24.99 -17.74
N LEU A 295 -34.84 -25.50 -16.71
CA LEU A 295 -34.54 -24.75 -15.49
C LEU A 295 -33.66 -23.54 -15.77
N ALA A 296 -32.65 -23.67 -16.65
CA ALA A 296 -31.80 -22.55 -17.09
C ALA A 296 -32.61 -21.46 -17.81
N ARG A 297 -33.66 -21.82 -18.55
CA ARG A 297 -34.56 -20.87 -19.20
C ARG A 297 -35.36 -20.10 -18.18
N TYR A 298 -35.96 -20.78 -17.21
CA TYR A 298 -36.72 -20.14 -16.13
C TYR A 298 -35.84 -19.22 -15.29
N ALA A 299 -34.62 -19.64 -14.93
CA ALA A 299 -33.66 -18.79 -14.21
C ALA A 299 -33.22 -17.54 -14.98
N ARG A 300 -33.27 -17.57 -16.33
CA ARG A 300 -32.94 -16.40 -17.16
C ARG A 300 -34.13 -15.47 -17.43
N SER A 301 -35.37 -16.00 -17.37
CA SER A 301 -36.56 -15.19 -17.63
C SER A 301 -36.97 -14.30 -16.45
N GLU A 302 -36.56 -14.67 -15.23
CA GLU A 302 -36.85 -13.89 -14.02
C GLU A 302 -35.55 -13.35 -13.41
N PRO A 303 -35.39 -12.03 -13.29
CA PRO A 303 -34.26 -11.45 -12.59
C PRO A 303 -34.12 -12.00 -11.17
N ASP A 304 -32.89 -12.20 -10.72
CA ASP A 304 -32.58 -12.74 -9.38
C ASP A 304 -33.09 -14.18 -9.10
N SER A 305 -33.51 -14.92 -10.12
CA SER A 305 -33.74 -16.36 -10.04
C SER A 305 -32.44 -17.12 -10.30
N PHE A 306 -32.31 -18.31 -9.68
CA PHE A 306 -31.13 -19.13 -9.79
C PHE A 306 -31.44 -20.60 -9.84
N ALA A 307 -30.92 -21.32 -10.83
CA ALA A 307 -31.08 -22.76 -10.95
C ALA A 307 -29.75 -23.47 -10.66
N GLY A 308 -29.84 -24.69 -10.09
CA GLY A 308 -28.65 -25.50 -9.82
C GLY A 308 -28.96 -27.00 -9.82
N ARG A 309 -27.93 -27.81 -10.06
CA ARG A 309 -27.96 -29.26 -9.88
C ARG A 309 -27.50 -29.59 -8.45
N LEU A 310 -28.34 -30.25 -7.66
CA LEU A 310 -28.03 -30.54 -6.27
C LEU A 310 -27.26 -31.87 -6.09
N ALA A 311 -27.79 -32.96 -6.59
CA ALA A 311 -27.11 -34.26 -6.59
C ALA A 311 -27.90 -35.27 -7.43
N GLY A 312 -27.20 -36.10 -8.21
CA GLY A 312 -27.84 -37.18 -8.96
C GLY A 312 -29.05 -36.73 -9.81
N PRO A 313 -30.29 -37.17 -9.48
CA PRO A 313 -31.50 -36.78 -10.17
C PRO A 313 -32.10 -35.44 -9.73
N ASP A 314 -31.55 -34.81 -8.70
CA ASP A 314 -32.15 -33.65 -8.02
C ASP A 314 -31.56 -32.34 -8.55
N LEU A 315 -32.46 -31.44 -8.96
CA LEU A 315 -32.18 -30.09 -9.38
C LEU A 315 -33.05 -29.11 -8.57
N ALA A 316 -32.70 -27.82 -8.58
CA ALA A 316 -33.49 -26.80 -7.88
C ALA A 316 -33.55 -25.49 -8.67
N LEU A 317 -34.62 -24.74 -8.44
CA LEU A 317 -34.83 -23.38 -8.94
C LEU A 317 -35.23 -22.49 -7.76
N LEU A 318 -34.49 -21.44 -7.53
CA LEU A 318 -34.77 -20.39 -6.57
C LEU A 318 -35.44 -19.22 -7.28
N LEU A 319 -36.55 -18.74 -6.72
CA LEU A 319 -37.32 -17.60 -7.23
C LEU A 319 -37.17 -16.39 -6.28
N PRO A 320 -37.23 -15.16 -6.82
CA PRO A 320 -36.83 -13.97 -6.06
C PRO A 320 -37.81 -13.59 -4.93
N MET A 321 -39.07 -14.04 -4.98
CA MET A 321 -40.10 -13.64 -4.02
C MET A 321 -40.87 -14.85 -3.46
N ALA A 322 -41.31 -14.74 -2.21
CA ALA A 322 -42.25 -15.68 -1.63
C ALA A 322 -43.61 -15.64 -2.36
N GLY A 323 -44.28 -16.78 -2.47
CA GLY A 323 -45.54 -16.95 -3.22
C GLY A 323 -45.30 -17.36 -4.68
N MET A 324 -44.17 -17.05 -5.27
CA MET A 324 -43.90 -17.40 -6.68
C MET A 324 -43.73 -18.89 -6.91
N ALA A 325 -43.27 -19.68 -5.92
CA ALA A 325 -43.03 -21.10 -6.12
C ALA A 325 -44.33 -21.87 -6.36
N ALA A 326 -45.38 -21.55 -5.62
CA ALA A 326 -46.71 -22.17 -5.80
C ALA A 326 -47.30 -21.83 -7.18
N ASP A 327 -47.15 -20.59 -7.64
CA ASP A 327 -47.67 -20.12 -8.92
C ASP A 327 -46.89 -20.68 -10.12
N VAL A 328 -45.58 -20.79 -10.01
CA VAL A 328 -44.69 -21.23 -11.09
C VAL A 328 -44.64 -22.75 -11.22
N ALA A 329 -44.80 -23.50 -10.11
CA ALA A 329 -44.66 -24.96 -10.09
C ALA A 329 -45.49 -25.72 -11.12
N PRO A 330 -46.79 -25.41 -11.33
CA PRO A 330 -47.61 -26.13 -12.33
C PRO A 330 -47.15 -25.87 -13.78
N ALA A 331 -46.72 -24.65 -14.06
CA ALA A 331 -46.20 -24.28 -15.40
C ALA A 331 -44.84 -24.91 -15.65
N LEU A 332 -43.96 -24.89 -14.66
CA LEU A 332 -42.63 -25.52 -14.71
C LEU A 332 -42.79 -27.04 -14.94
N LEU A 333 -43.66 -27.72 -14.17
CA LEU A 333 -43.88 -29.16 -14.33
C LEU A 333 -44.34 -29.51 -15.75
N ARG A 334 -45.26 -28.73 -16.32
CA ARG A 334 -45.70 -28.92 -17.72
C ARG A 334 -44.55 -28.78 -18.68
N ALA A 335 -43.78 -27.69 -18.58
CA ALA A 335 -42.64 -27.46 -19.45
C ALA A 335 -41.55 -28.54 -19.35
N LEU A 336 -41.34 -29.08 -18.14
CA LEU A 336 -40.40 -30.19 -17.91
C LEU A 336 -40.92 -31.50 -18.56
N ARG A 337 -42.21 -31.81 -18.42
CA ARG A 337 -42.85 -32.98 -19.06
C ARG A 337 -42.79 -32.88 -20.59
N ASP A 338 -43.12 -31.73 -21.14
CA ASP A 338 -43.06 -31.48 -22.59
C ASP A 338 -41.65 -31.63 -23.13
N ALA A 339 -40.63 -31.26 -22.36
CA ALA A 339 -39.24 -31.41 -22.75
C ALA A 339 -38.70 -32.85 -22.70
N VAL A 340 -39.23 -33.66 -21.81
CA VAL A 340 -38.82 -35.08 -21.61
C VAL A 340 -39.62 -36.02 -22.48
N GLN A 341 -40.90 -35.72 -22.79
CA GLN A 341 -41.79 -36.57 -23.59
C GLN A 341 -41.20 -37.03 -24.94
N PRO A 342 -40.53 -36.19 -25.75
CA PRO A 342 -39.97 -36.59 -27.04
C PRO A 342 -38.85 -37.63 -26.95
N LEU A 343 -38.27 -37.86 -25.75
CA LEU A 343 -37.14 -38.78 -25.57
C LEU A 343 -37.56 -40.23 -25.55
N ALA A 344 -38.88 -40.52 -25.53
CA ALA A 344 -39.47 -41.87 -25.57
C ALA A 344 -38.96 -42.81 -24.45
N VAL A 345 -38.53 -42.27 -23.32
CA VAL A 345 -38.12 -42.99 -22.12
C VAL A 345 -39.17 -42.86 -21.02
N ALA A 346 -39.31 -43.86 -20.16
CA ALA A 346 -40.28 -43.83 -19.04
C ALA A 346 -39.81 -42.90 -17.88
N ALA A 347 -39.39 -41.67 -18.21
CA ALA A 347 -38.98 -40.69 -17.22
C ALA A 347 -40.18 -39.91 -16.66
N GLN A 348 -40.28 -39.84 -15.34
CA GLN A 348 -41.19 -38.97 -14.64
C GLN A 348 -40.44 -37.80 -14.03
N VAL A 349 -41.02 -36.61 -14.08
CA VAL A 349 -40.49 -35.44 -13.43
C VAL A 349 -41.41 -34.97 -12.33
N CYS A 350 -40.87 -34.82 -11.15
CA CYS A 350 -41.59 -34.37 -9.95
C CYS A 350 -41.10 -33.00 -9.51
N VAL A 351 -42.00 -32.13 -9.08
CA VAL A 351 -41.72 -30.78 -8.61
C VAL A 351 -42.30 -30.60 -7.20
N ALA A 352 -41.46 -30.22 -6.26
CA ALA A 352 -41.87 -29.78 -4.94
C ALA A 352 -41.64 -28.28 -4.80
N ALA A 353 -42.71 -27.56 -4.43
CA ALA A 353 -42.67 -26.11 -4.23
C ALA A 353 -42.76 -25.80 -2.73
N SER A 354 -41.93 -24.87 -2.28
CA SER A 354 -41.94 -24.30 -0.93
C SER A 354 -41.80 -22.79 -1.03
N ASP A 355 -42.76 -22.06 -0.47
CA ASP A 355 -42.77 -20.61 -0.41
C ASP A 355 -42.43 -20.11 0.99
N GLY A 356 -41.90 -18.90 1.09
CA GLY A 356 -41.63 -18.26 2.38
C GLY A 356 -40.52 -18.92 3.18
N VAL A 357 -39.49 -19.43 2.53
CA VAL A 357 -38.34 -20.08 3.20
C VAL A 357 -37.70 -19.14 4.21
N LEU A 358 -37.97 -19.38 5.49
CA LEU A 358 -37.43 -18.61 6.64
C LEU A 358 -36.27 -19.33 7.33
N ALA A 359 -35.54 -20.14 6.60
CA ALA A 359 -34.41 -20.89 7.15
C ALA A 359 -33.22 -19.99 7.51
N THR A 360 -32.43 -20.43 8.47
CA THR A 360 -31.22 -19.74 8.90
C THR A 360 -30.00 -20.02 7.98
N SER A 361 -30.12 -21.07 7.14
CA SER A 361 -29.11 -21.46 6.15
C SER A 361 -29.76 -22.19 4.98
N ALA A 362 -29.07 -22.19 3.82
CA ALA A 362 -29.51 -22.90 2.63
C ALA A 362 -29.63 -24.42 2.87
N ASP A 363 -28.69 -25.02 3.60
CA ASP A 363 -28.77 -26.46 3.94
C ASP A 363 -30.01 -26.79 4.79
N SER A 364 -30.39 -25.94 5.76
CA SER A 364 -31.60 -26.14 6.54
C SER A 364 -32.85 -25.96 5.69
N ALA A 365 -32.87 -25.02 4.76
CA ALA A 365 -33.96 -24.82 3.82
C ALA A 365 -34.17 -26.03 2.89
N LEU A 366 -33.08 -26.53 2.33
CA LEU A 366 -33.11 -27.72 1.46
C LEU A 366 -33.52 -28.96 2.24
N ALA A 367 -33.08 -29.13 3.50
CA ALA A 367 -33.50 -30.25 4.35
C ALA A 367 -35.00 -30.25 4.64
N VAL A 368 -35.61 -29.07 4.84
CA VAL A 368 -37.06 -28.90 5.04
C VAL A 368 -37.83 -29.14 3.74
N ALA A 369 -37.31 -28.72 2.58
CA ALA A 369 -38.00 -28.86 1.29
C ALA A 369 -37.87 -30.27 0.68
N SER A 370 -36.78 -31.01 0.99
CA SER A 370 -36.50 -32.33 0.40
C SER A 370 -37.62 -33.39 0.57
N PRO A 371 -38.29 -33.51 1.75
CA PRO A 371 -39.43 -34.44 1.89
C PRO A 371 -40.58 -34.16 0.92
N GLY A 372 -40.73 -32.90 0.48
CA GLY A 372 -41.72 -32.51 -0.52
C GLY A 372 -41.56 -33.24 -1.86
N LEU A 373 -40.33 -33.64 -2.24
CA LEU A 373 -40.12 -34.44 -3.45
C LEU A 373 -40.75 -35.84 -3.36
N ALA A 374 -40.64 -36.50 -2.22
CA ALA A 374 -41.27 -37.80 -2.02
C ALA A 374 -42.82 -37.69 -2.06
N LEU A 375 -43.36 -36.59 -1.50
CA LEU A 375 -44.79 -36.30 -1.60
C LEU A 375 -45.23 -35.98 -3.02
N ALA A 376 -44.39 -35.27 -3.79
CA ALA A 376 -44.62 -34.99 -5.21
C ALA A 376 -44.61 -36.27 -6.06
N GLU A 377 -43.71 -37.21 -5.78
CA GLU A 377 -43.69 -38.54 -6.42
C GLU A 377 -44.96 -39.29 -6.15
N ALA A 378 -45.41 -39.38 -4.88
CA ALA A 378 -46.64 -40.06 -4.47
C ALA A 378 -47.90 -39.39 -5.06
N ALA A 379 -47.90 -38.08 -5.24
CA ALA A 379 -49.01 -37.30 -5.82
C ALA A 379 -49.03 -37.30 -7.36
N GLY A 380 -48.11 -37.98 -8.02
CA GLY A 380 -48.04 -38.04 -9.48
C GLY A 380 -47.38 -36.82 -10.14
N GLY A 381 -46.52 -36.11 -9.43
CA GLY A 381 -45.61 -35.13 -10.01
C GLY A 381 -45.57 -33.74 -9.39
N LEU A 382 -46.53 -33.28 -8.60
CA LEU A 382 -46.53 -31.96 -7.96
C LEU A 382 -46.92 -32.04 -6.49
N HIS A 383 -46.12 -31.38 -5.66
CA HIS A 383 -46.44 -31.07 -4.27
C HIS A 383 -46.13 -29.60 -3.97
N VAL A 384 -47.07 -28.89 -3.36
CA VAL A 384 -46.91 -27.51 -2.90
C VAL A 384 -47.05 -27.49 -1.38
N ALA A 385 -45.96 -27.19 -0.69
CA ALA A 385 -45.99 -27.04 0.76
C ALA A 385 -46.71 -25.75 1.15
N GLN A 386 -47.64 -25.82 2.09
CA GLN A 386 -48.29 -24.62 2.63
C GLN A 386 -47.33 -23.87 3.52
N PRO A 387 -47.19 -22.52 3.36
CA PRO A 387 -46.31 -21.75 4.20
C PRO A 387 -46.83 -21.69 5.65
N ASP A 388 -46.00 -22.03 6.61
CA ASP A 388 -46.24 -21.69 8.01
C ASP A 388 -46.13 -20.16 8.18
N LEU A 389 -47.25 -19.50 8.45
CA LEU A 389 -47.44 -18.06 8.37
C LEU A 389 -46.61 -17.23 9.39
N ALA A 390 -45.96 -16.32 8.91
CA ALA A 390 -45.24 -15.07 9.20
C ALA A 390 -45.54 -14.30 10.51
N GLY A 391 -46.33 -14.76 11.44
CA GLY A 391 -46.62 -14.02 12.70
C GLY A 391 -45.49 -14.04 13.75
N SER A 392 -44.58 -15.01 13.68
CA SER A 392 -43.54 -15.21 14.68
C SER A 392 -42.21 -14.50 14.36
N ALA A 393 -41.97 -14.09 13.11
CA ALA A 393 -40.64 -13.62 12.67
C ALA A 393 -40.24 -12.26 13.26
N MET A 394 -41.17 -11.31 13.32
CA MET A 394 -40.89 -9.95 13.89
C MET A 394 -40.76 -10.00 15.43
N ALA A 395 -41.61 -10.79 16.10
CA ALA A 395 -41.46 -10.98 17.54
C ALA A 395 -40.16 -11.72 17.91
N ASN A 396 -39.75 -12.67 17.10
CA ASN A 396 -38.50 -13.39 17.25
C ASN A 396 -37.30 -12.46 17.03
N LEU A 397 -37.36 -11.50 16.09
CA LEU A 397 -36.23 -10.59 15.83
C LEU A 397 -35.97 -9.63 17.01
N ALA A 398 -37.05 -9.07 17.61
CA ALA A 398 -36.92 -8.23 18.80
C ALA A 398 -36.36 -9.01 20.01
N ALA A 399 -36.77 -10.27 20.18
CA ALA A 399 -36.21 -11.14 21.20
C ALA A 399 -34.72 -11.44 20.98
N TRP A 400 -34.33 -11.71 19.75
CA TRP A 400 -32.92 -11.90 19.39
C TRP A 400 -32.07 -10.63 19.60
N GLN A 401 -32.61 -9.47 19.23
CA GLN A 401 -31.94 -8.19 19.48
C GLN A 401 -31.69 -7.96 20.97
N ALA A 402 -32.68 -8.23 21.81
CA ALA A 402 -32.55 -8.13 23.26
C ALA A 402 -31.53 -9.11 23.83
N GLN A 403 -31.59 -10.38 23.38
CA GLN A 403 -30.71 -11.46 23.84
C GLN A 403 -29.26 -11.23 23.46
N ILE A 404 -28.98 -10.86 22.20
CA ILE A 404 -27.64 -10.55 21.72
C ILE A 404 -27.12 -9.27 22.38
N GLY A 405 -27.94 -8.22 22.46
CA GLY A 405 -27.59 -6.95 23.12
C GLY A 405 -27.24 -7.13 24.59
N SER A 406 -28.02 -7.92 25.35
CA SER A 406 -27.72 -8.25 26.75
C SER A 406 -26.40 -9.04 26.87
N ALA A 407 -26.19 -10.04 26.01
CA ALA A 407 -24.95 -10.83 26.03
C ALA A 407 -23.69 -9.96 25.77
N LEU A 408 -23.78 -8.99 24.87
CA LEU A 408 -22.68 -8.04 24.61
C LEU A 408 -22.49 -7.06 25.78
N ALA A 409 -23.56 -6.47 26.31
CA ALA A 409 -23.51 -5.51 27.42
C ALA A 409 -22.98 -6.14 28.72
N GLU A 410 -23.34 -7.39 29.00
CA GLU A 410 -22.89 -8.14 30.18
C GLU A 410 -21.56 -8.87 29.95
N GLN A 411 -20.89 -8.62 28.82
CA GLN A 411 -19.61 -9.23 28.46
C GLN A 411 -19.64 -10.78 28.45
N ARG A 412 -20.80 -11.38 28.19
CA ARG A 412 -20.97 -12.83 28.02
C ARG A 412 -20.45 -13.27 26.64
N THR A 413 -19.18 -12.96 26.41
CA THR A 413 -18.48 -13.08 25.13
C THR A 413 -17.17 -13.86 25.31
N ARG A 414 -16.79 -14.64 24.31
CA ARG A 414 -15.54 -15.42 24.31
C ARG A 414 -15.01 -15.56 22.88
N LEU A 415 -13.72 -15.57 22.70
CA LEU A 415 -13.09 -15.92 21.42
C LEU A 415 -12.94 -17.43 21.27
N GLY A 416 -13.27 -17.96 20.10
CA GLY A 416 -12.76 -19.24 19.62
C GLY A 416 -11.31 -19.06 19.15
N GLU A 417 -10.50 -20.12 19.13
CA GLU A 417 -9.13 -20.03 18.60
C GLU A 417 -8.89 -21.18 17.62
N TYR A 418 -8.57 -20.84 16.36
CA TYR A 418 -8.26 -21.78 15.30
C TYR A 418 -6.95 -21.36 14.63
N PRO A 419 -5.94 -22.24 14.58
CA PRO A 419 -4.64 -21.88 14.04
C PRO A 419 -4.67 -21.78 12.50
N VAL A 420 -4.05 -20.73 11.98
CA VAL A 420 -3.63 -20.61 10.58
C VAL A 420 -2.14 -20.91 10.54
N LEU A 421 -1.73 -21.94 9.84
CA LEU A 421 -0.34 -22.40 9.77
C LEU A 421 0.21 -22.21 8.35
N ASP A 422 1.51 -21.97 8.28
CA ASP A 422 2.27 -22.01 7.03
C ASP A 422 2.64 -23.47 6.63
N PRO A 423 3.21 -23.69 5.43
CA PRO A 423 3.64 -25.01 4.98
C PRO A 423 4.69 -25.69 5.90
N GLN A 424 5.40 -24.92 6.74
CA GLN A 424 6.37 -25.40 7.70
C GLN A 424 5.75 -25.71 9.07
N GLY A 425 4.44 -25.49 9.23
CA GLY A 425 3.70 -25.69 10.47
C GLY A 425 3.89 -24.56 11.50
N GLN A 426 4.45 -23.42 11.08
CA GLN A 426 4.58 -22.25 11.94
C GLN A 426 3.25 -21.48 12.00
N LEU A 427 2.95 -20.93 13.18
CA LEU A 427 1.75 -20.14 13.39
C LEU A 427 1.85 -18.77 12.67
N ILE A 428 0.94 -18.52 11.74
CA ILE A 428 0.76 -17.19 11.14
C ILE A 428 -0.08 -16.33 12.08
N HIS A 429 -1.29 -16.78 12.42
CA HIS A 429 -2.18 -16.17 13.42
C HIS A 429 -3.22 -17.19 13.90
N LEU A 430 -3.96 -16.83 14.93
CA LEU A 430 -5.15 -17.54 15.36
C LEU A 430 -6.39 -16.84 14.81
N GLU A 431 -7.26 -17.56 14.11
CA GLU A 431 -8.62 -17.10 13.83
C GLU A 431 -9.44 -17.09 15.10
N CYS A 432 -10.08 -15.98 15.39
CA CYS A 432 -10.76 -15.77 16.65
C CYS A 432 -12.24 -15.37 16.46
N PRO A 433 -13.10 -16.26 15.95
CA PRO A 433 -14.53 -15.98 15.85
C PRO A 433 -15.13 -15.76 17.25
N LEU A 434 -15.98 -14.74 17.37
CA LEU A 434 -16.66 -14.43 18.60
C LEU A 434 -17.73 -15.49 18.90
N ARG A 435 -17.81 -15.92 20.15
CA ARG A 435 -18.84 -16.78 20.69
C ARG A 435 -19.64 -16.02 21.74
N LEU A 436 -20.97 -16.15 21.71
CA LEU A 436 -21.87 -15.53 22.67
C LEU A 436 -22.51 -16.59 23.57
N GLN A 437 -22.60 -16.29 24.85
CA GLN A 437 -23.46 -16.99 25.77
C GLN A 437 -24.83 -16.25 25.81
N LEU A 438 -25.74 -16.67 24.98
CA LEU A 438 -27.04 -16.03 24.80
C LEU A 438 -27.88 -16.10 26.06
N ASP A 439 -27.95 -17.27 26.67
CA ASP A 439 -28.59 -17.47 27.96
C ASP A 439 -27.55 -17.46 29.07
N PRO A 440 -27.78 -16.79 30.22
CA PRO A 440 -26.78 -16.65 31.29
C PRO A 440 -26.22 -17.98 31.81
N ASP A 441 -27.03 -19.03 31.82
CA ASP A 441 -26.66 -20.39 32.25
C ASP A 441 -26.37 -21.34 31.08
N GLY A 442 -26.42 -20.83 29.84
CA GLY A 442 -26.25 -21.60 28.62
C GLY A 442 -24.80 -21.78 28.18
N ALA A 443 -24.59 -22.62 27.19
CA ALA A 443 -23.28 -22.79 26.57
C ALA A 443 -22.96 -21.63 25.58
N PHE A 444 -21.68 -21.31 25.41
CA PHE A 444 -21.23 -20.37 24.39
C PHE A 444 -21.54 -20.87 22.98
N GLN A 445 -22.35 -20.12 22.25
CA GLN A 445 -22.80 -20.46 20.91
C GLN A 445 -21.83 -19.96 19.85
N PRO A 446 -21.53 -20.76 18.79
CA PRO A 446 -20.71 -20.33 17.68
C PRO A 446 -21.39 -19.23 16.86
N ALA A 447 -20.60 -18.35 16.22
CA ALA A 447 -21.07 -17.23 15.42
C ALA A 447 -22.11 -17.63 14.35
N ALA A 448 -21.96 -18.77 13.71
CA ALA A 448 -22.89 -19.27 12.69
C ALA A 448 -24.35 -19.33 13.15
N LYS A 449 -24.63 -19.46 14.45
CA LYS A 449 -26.01 -19.54 14.98
C LYS A 449 -26.66 -18.16 15.21
N TRP A 450 -25.89 -17.14 15.55
CA TRP A 450 -26.45 -15.86 15.99
C TRP A 450 -25.99 -14.65 15.15
N LEU A 451 -24.85 -14.75 14.47
CA LEU A 451 -24.29 -13.64 13.68
C LEU A 451 -25.23 -13.18 12.54
N PRO A 452 -25.89 -14.09 11.77
CA PRO A 452 -26.89 -13.65 10.79
C PRO A 452 -28.03 -12.85 11.41
N LEU A 453 -28.43 -13.20 12.64
CA LEU A 453 -29.48 -12.49 13.38
C LEU A 453 -28.98 -11.16 13.95
N ALA A 454 -27.73 -11.10 14.42
CA ALA A 454 -27.08 -9.85 14.84
C ALA A 454 -27.04 -8.83 13.69
N ARG A 455 -26.65 -9.27 12.49
CA ARG A 455 -26.71 -8.47 11.24
C ARG A 455 -28.10 -7.90 11.01
N ARG A 456 -29.12 -8.75 11.12
CA ARG A 456 -30.54 -8.36 10.97
C ARG A 456 -31.00 -7.34 12.02
N CYS A 457 -30.45 -7.40 13.20
CA CYS A 457 -30.74 -6.47 14.28
C CYS A 457 -29.90 -5.20 14.25
N GLY A 458 -28.99 -5.03 13.27
CA GLY A 458 -28.09 -3.88 13.18
C GLY A 458 -27.03 -3.83 14.28
N LEU A 459 -26.68 -4.98 14.87
CA LEU A 459 -25.73 -5.10 15.99
C LEU A 459 -24.29 -5.40 15.53
N SER A 460 -24.00 -5.45 14.23
CA SER A 460 -22.65 -5.73 13.71
C SER A 460 -21.58 -4.82 14.31
N PRO A 461 -21.77 -3.48 14.45
CA PRO A 461 -20.73 -2.63 15.02
C PRO A 461 -20.36 -3.00 16.46
N GLN A 462 -21.36 -3.32 17.29
CA GLN A 462 -21.14 -3.71 18.69
C GLN A 462 -20.44 -5.07 18.80
N VAL A 463 -20.79 -6.00 17.91
CA VAL A 463 -20.15 -7.33 17.79
C VAL A 463 -18.69 -7.18 17.43
N ASP A 464 -18.38 -6.37 16.42
CA ASP A 464 -17.02 -6.16 15.90
C ASP A 464 -16.14 -5.45 16.93
N LEU A 465 -16.68 -4.42 17.63
CA LEU A 465 -15.97 -3.75 18.73
C LEU A 465 -15.64 -4.71 19.88
N ALA A 466 -16.58 -5.56 20.27
CA ALA A 466 -16.35 -6.56 21.30
C ALA A 466 -15.30 -7.60 20.88
N ALA A 467 -15.32 -8.05 19.62
CA ALA A 467 -14.33 -8.98 19.09
C ALA A 467 -12.91 -8.38 19.08
N ILE A 468 -12.77 -7.15 18.60
CA ILE A 468 -11.49 -6.40 18.57
C ILE A 468 -10.95 -6.23 20.00
N GLY A 469 -11.79 -5.75 20.92
CA GLY A 469 -11.41 -5.52 22.31
C GLY A 469 -10.91 -6.79 23.01
N LEU A 470 -11.64 -7.91 22.84
CA LEU A 470 -11.23 -9.20 23.37
C LEU A 470 -9.93 -9.72 22.74
N ALA A 471 -9.76 -9.55 21.43
CA ALA A 471 -8.55 -9.96 20.75
C ALA A 471 -7.31 -9.18 21.25
N LEU A 472 -7.43 -7.86 21.41
CA LEU A 472 -6.37 -7.00 21.95
C LEU A 472 -6.00 -7.41 23.39
N GLN A 473 -6.98 -7.70 24.25
CA GLN A 473 -6.75 -8.18 25.60
C GLN A 473 -6.03 -9.53 25.62
N ALA A 474 -6.47 -10.46 24.77
CA ALA A 474 -5.85 -11.79 24.69
C ALA A 474 -4.42 -11.70 24.13
N ILE A 475 -4.16 -10.84 23.12
CA ILE A 475 -2.81 -10.59 22.60
C ILE A 475 -1.91 -9.98 23.68
N ALA A 476 -2.43 -9.04 24.47
CA ALA A 476 -1.66 -8.44 25.57
C ALA A 476 -1.24 -9.47 26.62
N GLY A 477 -2.03 -10.56 26.81
CA GLY A 477 -1.73 -11.62 27.76
C GLY A 477 -0.68 -12.61 27.30
N ASP A 478 -0.65 -13.00 26.01
CA ASP A 478 0.20 -14.10 25.52
C ASP A 478 1.07 -13.75 24.30
N MET A 479 0.91 -12.55 23.76
CA MET A 479 1.64 -12.02 22.59
C MET A 479 1.47 -12.86 21.32
N ARG A 480 0.43 -13.69 21.21
CA ARG A 480 0.14 -14.47 20.00
C ARG A 480 -0.69 -13.65 19.02
N PRO A 481 -0.37 -13.67 17.70
CA PRO A 481 -1.16 -12.95 16.70
C PRO A 481 -2.57 -13.54 16.59
N ARG A 482 -3.58 -12.66 16.54
CA ARG A 482 -5.00 -13.03 16.42
C ARG A 482 -5.69 -12.27 15.31
N ALA A 483 -6.56 -12.97 14.59
CA ALA A 483 -7.40 -12.40 13.55
C ALA A 483 -8.86 -12.33 14.03
N VAL A 484 -9.53 -11.25 13.69
CA VAL A 484 -10.96 -11.03 13.92
C VAL A 484 -11.63 -10.53 12.66
N ASN A 485 -12.85 -11.00 12.43
CA ASN A 485 -13.67 -10.58 11.30
C ASN A 485 -14.37 -9.27 11.61
N VAL A 486 -14.40 -8.36 10.66
CA VAL A 486 -15.10 -7.08 10.74
C VAL A 486 -15.99 -6.91 9.52
N GLU A 487 -17.24 -6.58 9.76
CA GLU A 487 -18.23 -6.37 8.72
C GLU A 487 -18.04 -5.01 8.04
N LEU A 488 -18.09 -4.97 6.71
CA LEU A 488 -18.08 -3.69 5.99
C LEU A 488 -19.26 -2.78 6.40
N ALA A 489 -20.38 -3.35 6.78
CA ALA A 489 -21.54 -2.60 7.27
C ALA A 489 -21.25 -1.82 8.56
N SER A 490 -20.33 -2.28 9.39
CA SER A 490 -19.93 -1.60 10.64
C SER A 490 -19.26 -0.26 10.39
N LEU A 491 -18.62 -0.07 9.23
CA LEU A 491 -18.00 1.19 8.81
C LEU A 491 -19.02 2.33 8.60
N ALA A 492 -20.28 1.97 8.29
CA ALA A 492 -21.35 2.95 8.15
C ALA A 492 -21.84 3.51 9.51
N SER A 493 -21.46 2.88 10.63
CA SER A 493 -21.82 3.35 11.96
C SER A 493 -20.96 4.55 12.36
N PRO A 494 -21.60 5.68 12.74
CA PRO A 494 -20.87 6.87 13.16
C PRO A 494 -19.95 6.58 14.35
N GLY A 495 -18.67 6.98 14.25
CA GLY A 495 -17.68 6.83 15.32
C GLY A 495 -17.03 5.44 15.43
N PHE A 496 -17.46 4.43 14.69
CA PHE A 496 -16.90 3.07 14.74
C PHE A 496 -15.39 3.04 14.45
N VAL A 497 -14.96 3.69 13.37
CA VAL A 497 -13.53 3.75 12.97
C VAL A 497 -12.69 4.46 14.03
N ASP A 498 -13.22 5.53 14.64
CA ASP A 498 -12.53 6.28 15.69
C ASP A 498 -12.43 5.48 16.98
N GLU A 499 -13.48 4.75 17.36
CA GLU A 499 -13.49 3.91 18.56
C GLU A 499 -12.49 2.75 18.45
N VAL A 500 -12.45 2.07 17.29
CA VAL A 500 -11.41 1.07 17.00
C VAL A 500 -10.03 1.69 17.06
N SER A 501 -9.83 2.87 16.46
CA SER A 501 -8.53 3.57 16.47
C SER A 501 -8.08 3.93 17.89
N GLN A 502 -9.02 4.31 18.79
CA GLN A 502 -8.72 4.56 20.21
C GLN A 502 -8.29 3.27 20.94
N GLN A 503 -8.98 2.14 20.71
CA GLN A 503 -8.60 0.85 21.29
C GLN A 503 -7.19 0.43 20.83
N LEU A 504 -6.86 0.61 19.55
CA LEU A 504 -5.55 0.31 18.98
C LEU A 504 -4.45 1.21 19.57
N ALA A 505 -4.72 2.50 19.68
CA ALA A 505 -3.78 3.47 20.26
C ALA A 505 -3.49 3.20 21.74
N ALA A 506 -4.49 2.70 22.49
CA ALA A 506 -4.33 2.35 23.90
C ALA A 506 -3.41 1.14 24.13
N GLN A 507 -3.27 0.25 23.13
CA GLN A 507 -2.52 -1.02 23.24
C GLN A 507 -1.59 -1.24 22.02
N PRO A 508 -0.56 -0.41 21.79
CA PRO A 508 0.21 -0.43 20.53
C PRO A 508 0.99 -1.74 20.30
N GLN A 509 1.43 -2.43 21.36
CA GLN A 509 2.10 -3.71 21.22
C GLN A 509 1.14 -4.84 20.81
N ALA A 510 -0.09 -4.83 21.32
CA ALA A 510 -1.12 -5.77 20.92
C ALA A 510 -1.64 -5.45 19.51
N ALA A 511 -1.83 -4.18 19.19
CA ALA A 511 -2.27 -3.72 17.87
C ALA A 511 -1.36 -4.22 16.73
N SER A 512 -0.04 -4.25 16.94
CA SER A 512 0.91 -4.76 15.95
C SER A 512 0.85 -6.27 15.70
N ARG A 513 0.05 -7.01 16.48
CA ARG A 513 -0.20 -8.44 16.34
C ARG A 513 -1.67 -8.76 16.07
N LEU A 514 -2.51 -7.73 15.95
CA LEU A 514 -3.89 -7.87 15.55
C LEU A 514 -3.98 -7.97 14.04
N TRP A 515 -4.79 -8.90 13.58
CA TRP A 515 -5.18 -9.10 12.20
C TRP A 515 -6.67 -8.81 12.07
N VAL A 516 -7.07 -8.01 11.11
CA VAL A 516 -8.48 -7.69 10.83
C VAL A 516 -8.83 -8.21 9.45
N GLU A 517 -9.96 -8.89 9.34
CA GLU A 517 -10.42 -9.53 8.12
C GLU A 517 -11.74 -8.90 7.66
N TRP A 518 -11.71 -8.34 6.45
CA TRP A 518 -12.91 -7.88 5.79
C TRP A 518 -13.63 -9.06 5.16
N VAL A 519 -14.94 -9.18 5.37
CA VAL A 519 -15.73 -10.25 4.79
C VAL A 519 -16.18 -9.87 3.38
N GLU A 520 -15.81 -10.66 2.35
CA GLU A 520 -16.11 -10.37 0.93
C GLU A 520 -17.61 -10.46 0.58
N THR A 521 -18.45 -11.07 1.42
CA THR A 521 -19.84 -11.42 1.09
C THR A 521 -20.77 -10.22 0.83
N SER A 522 -20.35 -8.99 1.09
CA SER A 522 -21.18 -7.81 0.86
C SER A 522 -20.90 -7.17 -0.50
N THR A 523 -21.67 -7.55 -1.52
CA THR A 523 -21.68 -6.88 -2.84
C THR A 523 -22.08 -5.39 -2.77
N ARG A 524 -22.62 -4.94 -1.63
CA ARG A 524 -23.03 -3.55 -1.32
C ARG A 524 -22.12 -2.85 -0.31
N GLY A 525 -21.03 -3.47 0.13
CA GLY A 525 -20.09 -2.84 1.07
C GLY A 525 -19.38 -1.62 0.44
N ASP A 526 -19.18 -0.60 1.24
CA ASP A 526 -18.38 0.56 0.84
C ASP A 526 -16.89 0.21 0.95
N TRP A 527 -16.34 -0.34 -0.13
CA TRP A 527 -14.91 -0.64 -0.24
C TRP A 527 -14.02 0.60 -0.16
N HIS A 528 -14.56 1.77 -0.43
CA HIS A 528 -13.80 3.02 -0.25
C HIS A 528 -13.61 3.29 1.24
N ALA A 529 -14.67 3.21 2.04
CA ALA A 529 -14.60 3.34 3.50
C ALA A 529 -13.68 2.28 4.12
N ALA A 530 -13.71 1.02 3.61
CA ALA A 530 -12.76 -0.02 4.02
C ALA A 530 -11.30 0.37 3.74
N GLY A 531 -11.03 0.97 2.59
CA GLY A 531 -9.69 1.48 2.24
C GLY A 531 -9.20 2.57 3.19
N GLU A 532 -10.07 3.51 3.54
CA GLU A 532 -9.75 4.58 4.51
C GLU A 532 -9.51 4.01 5.92
N ALA A 533 -10.38 3.13 6.40
CA ALA A 533 -10.21 2.44 7.68
C ALA A 533 -8.90 1.61 7.71
N THR A 534 -8.62 0.86 6.64
CA THR A 534 -7.38 0.10 6.47
C THR A 534 -6.15 1.00 6.62
N GLN A 535 -6.11 2.14 5.92
CA GLN A 535 -5.00 3.09 6.02
C GLN A 535 -4.85 3.67 7.42
N HIS A 536 -5.97 3.91 8.13
CA HIS A 536 -5.97 4.42 9.50
C HIS A 536 -5.40 3.39 10.47
N TRP A 537 -5.90 2.17 10.44
CA TRP A 537 -5.51 1.11 11.39
C TRP A 537 -4.10 0.56 11.13
N ARG A 538 -3.64 0.52 9.88
CA ARG A 538 -2.24 0.15 9.57
C ARG A 538 -1.19 1.07 10.19
N ARG A 539 -1.52 2.31 10.53
CA ARG A 539 -0.61 3.20 11.27
C ARG A 539 -0.31 2.69 12.68
N HIS A 540 -1.20 1.87 13.24
CA HIS A 540 -1.02 1.19 14.52
C HIS A 540 -0.36 -0.19 14.38
N GLY A 541 0.04 -0.59 13.18
CA GLY A 541 0.69 -1.88 12.91
C GLY A 541 -0.26 -3.05 12.68
N VAL A 542 -1.58 -2.82 12.56
CA VAL A 542 -2.59 -3.86 12.30
C VAL A 542 -2.37 -4.46 10.91
N HIS A 543 -2.45 -5.80 10.82
CA HIS A 543 -2.47 -6.54 9.56
C HIS A 543 -3.90 -6.63 9.04
N ILE A 544 -4.10 -6.41 7.74
CA ILE A 544 -5.44 -6.39 7.14
C ILE A 544 -5.53 -7.43 6.02
N GLY A 545 -6.60 -8.21 6.03
CA GLY A 545 -6.91 -9.18 4.99
C GLY A 545 -8.36 -9.16 4.56
N VAL A 546 -8.67 -9.99 3.57
CA VAL A 546 -10.04 -10.30 3.15
C VAL A 546 -10.26 -11.79 3.27
N GLU A 547 -11.39 -12.21 3.86
CA GLU A 547 -11.78 -13.61 3.96
C GLU A 547 -12.92 -13.96 2.99
N HIS A 548 -13.18 -15.27 2.86
CA HIS A 548 -14.16 -15.86 1.95
C HIS A 548 -14.00 -15.47 0.48
N ALA A 549 -12.79 -15.10 0.08
CA ALA A 549 -12.48 -14.76 -1.30
C ALA A 549 -12.48 -16.00 -2.22
N GLY A 550 -12.60 -15.76 -3.52
CA GLY A 550 -12.56 -16.79 -4.54
C GLY A 550 -13.87 -16.97 -5.30
N GLY A 551 -14.97 -16.38 -4.82
CA GLY A 551 -16.26 -16.38 -5.51
C GLY A 551 -16.31 -15.44 -6.73
N ALA A 552 -15.52 -14.37 -6.72
CA ALA A 552 -15.49 -13.35 -7.76
C ALA A 552 -14.04 -12.87 -8.01
N PRO A 553 -13.21 -13.64 -8.73
CA PRO A 553 -11.79 -13.31 -8.94
C PRO A 553 -11.57 -11.95 -9.61
N GLU A 554 -12.54 -11.47 -10.38
CA GLU A 554 -12.53 -10.14 -10.98
C GLU A 554 -12.54 -9.00 -9.94
N GLN A 555 -13.04 -9.27 -8.74
CA GLN A 555 -13.04 -8.30 -7.64
C GLN A 555 -11.66 -8.16 -6.98
N LEU A 556 -10.78 -9.15 -7.13
CA LEU A 556 -9.40 -9.07 -6.61
C LEU A 556 -8.65 -7.82 -7.12
N ALA A 557 -8.99 -7.35 -8.32
CA ALA A 557 -8.44 -6.11 -8.85
C ALA A 557 -8.83 -4.87 -8.00
N ARG A 558 -10.01 -4.88 -7.37
CA ARG A 558 -10.48 -3.82 -6.47
C ARG A 558 -9.81 -3.90 -5.10
N LEU A 559 -9.52 -5.13 -4.62
CA LEU A 559 -8.85 -5.37 -3.34
C LEU A 559 -7.42 -4.80 -3.31
N ARG A 560 -6.80 -4.65 -4.46
CA ARG A 560 -5.45 -4.07 -4.61
C ARG A 560 -5.29 -2.71 -3.95
N ASP A 561 -6.30 -1.84 -4.09
CA ASP A 561 -6.23 -0.45 -3.65
C ASP A 561 -6.53 -0.29 -2.14
N LEU A 562 -6.94 -1.38 -1.47
CA LEU A 562 -7.25 -1.39 -0.04
C LEU A 562 -6.01 -1.46 0.86
N GLY A 563 -4.82 -1.79 0.33
CA GLY A 563 -3.60 -1.91 1.10
C GLY A 563 -3.56 -3.15 2.00
N LEU A 564 -4.09 -4.27 1.50
CA LEU A 564 -4.15 -5.55 2.22
C LEU A 564 -2.77 -6.19 2.37
N ASP A 565 -2.64 -7.13 3.32
CA ASP A 565 -1.47 -7.98 3.51
C ASP A 565 -1.70 -9.39 2.96
N TYR A 566 -2.95 -9.87 2.95
CA TYR A 566 -3.29 -11.23 2.51
C TYR A 566 -4.74 -11.34 2.04
N VAL A 567 -5.03 -12.46 1.36
CA VAL A 567 -6.37 -12.87 0.94
C VAL A 567 -6.59 -14.31 1.37
N LYS A 568 -7.66 -14.58 2.10
CA LYS A 568 -8.13 -15.93 2.44
C LYS A 568 -9.14 -16.42 1.39
N VAL A 569 -8.80 -17.53 0.79
CA VAL A 569 -9.66 -18.22 -0.19
C VAL A 569 -10.45 -19.31 0.52
N ASP A 570 -11.76 -19.25 0.39
CA ASP A 570 -12.65 -20.29 0.96
C ASP A 570 -12.39 -21.65 0.32
N ALA A 571 -12.20 -22.67 1.14
CA ALA A 571 -11.97 -24.05 0.67
C ALA A 571 -13.11 -24.60 -0.19
N ARG A 572 -14.31 -24.02 -0.14
CA ARG A 572 -15.40 -24.38 -1.08
C ARG A 572 -14.98 -24.27 -2.53
N HIS A 573 -14.10 -23.29 -2.87
CA HIS A 573 -13.56 -23.11 -4.22
C HIS A 573 -12.32 -23.97 -4.50
N LEU A 574 -11.72 -24.56 -3.46
CA LEU A 574 -10.46 -25.30 -3.53
C LEU A 574 -10.66 -26.82 -3.30
N ARG A 575 -11.86 -27.22 -2.82
CA ARG A 575 -12.17 -28.63 -2.50
C ARG A 575 -12.08 -29.51 -3.72
N GLY A 576 -11.34 -30.60 -3.59
CA GLY A 576 -11.07 -31.53 -4.68
C GLY A 576 -9.88 -31.13 -5.55
N ALA A 577 -9.07 -30.14 -5.17
CA ALA A 577 -7.89 -29.72 -5.92
C ALA A 577 -6.88 -30.87 -6.12
N ALA A 578 -6.83 -31.83 -5.21
CA ALA A 578 -6.03 -33.04 -5.33
C ALA A 578 -6.49 -33.95 -6.48
N LEU A 579 -7.80 -34.02 -6.75
CA LEU A 579 -8.42 -34.98 -7.66
C LEU A 579 -8.87 -34.36 -8.97
N ASP A 580 -9.48 -33.16 -8.96
CA ASP A 580 -10.00 -32.48 -10.16
C ASP A 580 -8.98 -31.52 -10.78
N PRO A 581 -8.50 -31.82 -12.02
CA PRO A 581 -7.56 -30.93 -12.71
C PRO A 581 -8.07 -29.51 -12.95
N ARG A 582 -9.40 -29.30 -13.04
CA ARG A 582 -10.01 -27.99 -13.27
C ARG A 582 -9.94 -27.14 -11.99
N VAL A 583 -10.26 -27.72 -10.83
CA VAL A 583 -10.14 -27.08 -9.53
C VAL A 583 -8.68 -26.76 -9.24
N ARG A 584 -7.78 -27.69 -9.58
CA ARG A 584 -6.33 -27.50 -9.45
C ARG A 584 -5.83 -26.34 -10.30
N ALA A 585 -6.23 -26.26 -11.57
CA ALA A 585 -5.86 -25.16 -12.47
C ALA A 585 -6.39 -23.81 -11.97
N TYR A 586 -7.62 -23.80 -11.46
CA TYR A 586 -8.21 -22.62 -10.82
C TYR A 586 -7.41 -22.19 -9.60
N ALA A 587 -7.16 -23.09 -8.65
CA ALA A 587 -6.42 -22.80 -7.42
C ALA A 587 -5.00 -22.29 -7.69
N LEU A 588 -4.29 -22.87 -8.66
CA LEU A 588 -2.96 -22.42 -9.11
C LEU A 588 -3.02 -21.00 -9.69
N SER A 589 -3.98 -20.74 -10.57
CA SER A 589 -4.13 -19.44 -11.21
C SER A 589 -4.53 -18.37 -10.19
N LEU A 590 -5.40 -18.71 -9.24
CA LEU A 590 -5.86 -17.81 -8.17
C LEU A 590 -4.73 -17.46 -7.21
N SER A 591 -3.97 -18.45 -6.71
CA SER A 591 -2.80 -18.22 -5.84
C SER A 591 -1.75 -17.37 -6.55
N GLY A 592 -1.49 -17.64 -7.85
CA GLY A 592 -0.60 -16.85 -8.69
C GLY A 592 -1.06 -15.40 -8.83
N LEU A 593 -2.37 -15.17 -9.03
CA LEU A 593 -2.95 -13.84 -9.14
C LEU A 593 -2.83 -13.04 -7.82
N ILE A 594 -3.14 -13.67 -6.67
CA ILE A 594 -3.00 -13.06 -5.35
C ILE A 594 -1.55 -12.67 -5.08
N ARG A 595 -0.60 -13.55 -5.38
CA ARG A 595 0.83 -13.30 -5.21
C ARG A 595 1.37 -12.22 -6.16
N LEU A 596 0.81 -12.11 -7.38
CA LEU A 596 1.14 -11.03 -8.32
C LEU A 596 0.75 -9.65 -7.78
N LEU A 597 -0.29 -9.58 -6.94
CA LEU A 597 -0.67 -8.38 -6.20
C LEU A 597 0.25 -8.07 -4.99
N GLY A 598 1.23 -8.93 -4.71
CA GLY A 598 2.10 -8.80 -3.55
C GLY A 598 1.44 -9.23 -2.23
N LEU A 599 0.32 -9.98 -2.31
CA LEU A 599 -0.46 -10.45 -1.16
C LEU A 599 -0.14 -11.92 -0.87
N LYS A 600 -0.33 -12.35 0.38
CA LYS A 600 -0.27 -13.77 0.74
C LYS A 600 -1.59 -14.45 0.42
N ALA A 601 -1.52 -15.66 -0.13
CA ALA A 601 -2.68 -16.50 -0.40
C ALA A 601 -2.85 -17.49 0.75
N LEU A 602 -3.93 -17.38 1.52
CA LEU A 602 -4.28 -18.32 2.59
C LEU A 602 -5.52 -19.13 2.17
N ALA A 603 -5.61 -20.40 2.58
CA ALA A 603 -6.76 -21.25 2.35
C ALA A 603 -7.55 -21.43 3.66
N GLU A 604 -8.87 -21.23 3.61
CA GLU A 604 -9.76 -21.33 4.78
C GLU A 604 -10.64 -22.58 4.70
N GLY A 605 -10.81 -23.28 5.83
CA GLY A 605 -11.76 -24.40 5.93
C GLY A 605 -11.31 -25.66 5.21
N VAL A 606 -10.02 -25.94 5.14
CA VAL A 606 -9.48 -27.13 4.48
C VAL A 606 -9.70 -28.37 5.34
N ASP A 607 -10.52 -29.32 4.84
CA ASP A 607 -10.91 -30.52 5.59
C ASP A 607 -10.14 -31.78 5.16
N SER A 608 -9.61 -31.82 3.91
CA SER A 608 -8.87 -32.95 3.35
C SER A 608 -7.37 -32.74 3.46
N SER A 609 -6.64 -33.77 3.92
CA SER A 609 -5.16 -33.77 3.97
C SER A 609 -4.55 -33.80 2.57
N GLU A 610 -5.20 -34.43 1.61
CA GLU A 610 -4.79 -34.51 0.22
C GLU A 610 -4.91 -33.14 -0.46
N ASP A 611 -6.02 -32.44 -0.26
CA ASP A 611 -6.22 -31.07 -0.75
C ASP A 611 -5.22 -30.12 -0.10
N LEU A 612 -4.98 -30.24 1.22
CA LEU A 612 -3.98 -29.43 1.93
C LEU A 612 -2.58 -29.60 1.31
N ALA A 613 -2.15 -30.87 1.10
CA ALA A 613 -0.86 -31.14 0.48
C ALA A 613 -0.74 -30.57 -0.95
N MET A 614 -1.86 -30.63 -1.70
CA MET A 614 -1.91 -30.04 -3.04
C MET A 614 -1.85 -28.50 -2.98
N LEU A 615 -2.57 -27.84 -2.07
CA LEU A 615 -2.57 -26.38 -1.94
C LEU A 615 -1.18 -25.83 -1.62
N TRP A 616 -0.38 -26.54 -0.83
CA TRP A 616 1.04 -26.19 -0.62
C TRP A 616 1.84 -26.19 -1.92
N GLN A 617 1.63 -27.19 -2.77
CA GLN A 617 2.30 -27.27 -4.08
C GLN A 617 1.82 -26.17 -5.05
N LEU A 618 0.58 -25.73 -4.90
CA LEU A 618 -0.02 -24.66 -5.70
C LEU A 618 0.35 -23.24 -5.21
N GLY A 619 1.20 -23.15 -4.16
CA GLY A 619 1.76 -21.88 -3.70
C GLY A 619 0.89 -21.10 -2.74
N PHE A 620 0.00 -21.75 -1.97
CA PHE A 620 -0.64 -21.11 -0.84
C PHE A 620 0.37 -20.91 0.30
N ASP A 621 0.33 -19.75 0.95
CA ASP A 621 1.27 -19.33 1.99
C ASP A 621 0.82 -19.73 3.39
N GLY A 622 -0.45 -20.13 3.55
CA GLY A 622 -1.02 -20.60 4.82
C GLY A 622 -2.37 -21.28 4.63
N ALA A 623 -2.80 -22.01 5.64
CA ALA A 623 -4.11 -22.65 5.65
C ALA A 623 -4.70 -22.78 7.05
N THR A 624 -6.04 -22.91 7.14
CA THR A 624 -6.78 -23.29 8.35
C THR A 624 -7.84 -24.31 7.99
N GLY A 625 -8.23 -25.14 8.96
CA GLY A 625 -9.26 -26.17 8.78
C GLY A 625 -8.98 -27.41 9.62
N THR A 626 -9.88 -28.41 9.48
CA THR A 626 -9.81 -29.65 10.27
C THR A 626 -8.62 -30.54 9.87
N ALA A 627 -8.16 -30.44 8.59
CA ALA A 627 -6.98 -31.16 8.12
C ALA A 627 -5.70 -30.80 8.88
N LEU A 628 -5.57 -29.54 9.34
CA LEU A 628 -4.38 -29.11 10.09
C LEU A 628 -4.37 -29.59 11.54
N ARG A 629 -5.54 -29.86 12.14
CA ARG A 629 -5.61 -30.41 13.50
C ARG A 629 -5.00 -31.81 13.59
N SER A 630 -5.18 -32.61 12.54
CA SER A 630 -4.59 -33.94 12.44
C SER A 630 -3.06 -33.88 12.30
N VAL A 631 -2.54 -32.90 11.59
CA VAL A 631 -1.10 -32.66 11.42
C VAL A 631 -0.46 -32.21 12.75
N GLN A 632 -1.10 -31.29 13.48
CA GLN A 632 -0.61 -30.84 14.79
C GLN A 632 -0.62 -31.97 15.83
N ALA A 633 -1.67 -32.81 15.86
CA ALA A 633 -1.73 -33.96 16.77
C ALA A 633 -0.65 -35.00 16.45
N SER A 634 -0.33 -35.19 15.16
CA SER A 634 0.76 -36.07 14.72
C SER A 634 2.15 -35.53 15.10
N MET A 635 2.36 -34.21 14.98
CA MET A 635 3.62 -33.57 15.36
C MET A 635 3.83 -33.47 16.89
N ALA A 636 2.74 -33.42 17.67
CA ALA A 636 2.78 -33.35 19.13
C ALA A 636 2.85 -34.72 19.83
N GLY A 637 2.88 -35.83 19.11
CA GLY A 637 2.99 -37.19 19.66
C GLY A 637 1.82 -37.64 20.54
N LYS A 638 0.64 -36.97 20.45
CA LYS A 638 -0.57 -37.36 21.19
C LYS A 638 -1.54 -38.14 20.27
N PRO A 639 -2.08 -39.29 20.70
CA PRO A 639 -3.03 -40.04 19.89
C PRO A 639 -4.31 -39.20 19.63
N VAL A 640 -4.71 -39.13 18.37
CA VAL A 640 -5.96 -38.51 17.94
C VAL A 640 -7.13 -39.28 18.53
N THR A 641 -7.79 -38.75 19.53
CA THR A 641 -9.10 -39.24 19.93
C THR A 641 -10.08 -38.91 18.81
N ARG A 642 -10.39 -39.89 17.99
CA ARG A 642 -11.53 -39.83 17.06
C ARG A 642 -12.77 -39.49 17.87
N ALA A 643 -13.39 -38.34 17.59
CA ALA A 643 -14.75 -38.09 18.07
C ALA A 643 -15.62 -39.16 17.49
N SER A 644 -15.98 -40.13 18.35
CA SER A 644 -16.94 -41.18 18.00
C SER A 644 -18.30 -40.52 17.81
N THR A 645 -18.78 -40.45 16.59
CA THR A 645 -20.21 -40.39 16.28
C THR A 645 -20.80 -41.72 16.70
N SER A 646 -21.09 -41.88 18.00
CA SER A 646 -21.92 -42.96 18.47
C SER A 646 -23.38 -42.60 18.22
N ALA A 647 -23.88 -42.98 17.05
CA ALA A 647 -25.30 -43.28 16.91
C ALA A 647 -25.57 -44.53 17.78
N ARG A 648 -26.25 -44.38 18.91
CA ARG A 648 -26.83 -45.49 19.64
C ARG A 648 -27.91 -46.14 18.77
N PRO A 649 -27.87 -47.45 18.53
CA PRO A 649 -29.03 -48.16 17.97
C PRO A 649 -30.14 -48.22 19.05
N PRO A 650 -31.41 -48.30 18.66
CA PRO A 650 -32.54 -48.38 19.60
C PRO A 650 -32.50 -49.72 20.35
N GLU A 651 -32.60 -49.65 21.67
CA GLU A 651 -32.78 -50.80 22.53
C GLU A 651 -34.13 -51.48 22.21
N THR A 652 -34.08 -52.69 21.70
CA THR A 652 -35.23 -53.60 21.64
C THR A 652 -35.43 -54.16 23.03
N SER A 653 -36.51 -53.75 23.70
CA SER A 653 -37.02 -54.39 24.91
C SER A 653 -37.61 -55.73 24.57
N THR A 654 -36.98 -56.82 24.94
CA THR A 654 -37.59 -58.14 25.10
C THR A 654 -37.79 -58.38 26.59
N GLN A 655 -39.03 -58.35 27.04
CA GLN A 655 -39.40 -58.96 28.31
C GLN A 655 -39.56 -60.47 28.08
N PRO A 656 -39.08 -61.31 29.03
CA PRO A 656 -39.42 -62.72 29.05
C PRO A 656 -40.72 -62.96 29.82
N LEU A 657 -41.44 -64.03 29.41
CA LEU A 657 -42.49 -64.67 30.15
C LEU A 657 -42.00 -65.18 31.49
#